data_925b00ad7b6bdc3edf644f7d9e742bcb
#
_entry.id   925b00ad7b6bdc3edf644f7d9e742bcb
#
_cell.length_a   1.000
_cell.length_b   1.000
_cell.length_c   1.000
_cell.angle_alpha   90.00
_cell.angle_beta   90.00
_cell.angle_gamma   90.00
#
_symmetry.space_group_name_H-M   'P 1'
#
loop_
_entity.id
_entity.type
_entity.pdbx_description
1 polymer ?
#
loop_
_entity_poly.entity_id
_entity_poly.type
_entity_poly.pdbx_seq_one_letter_code
_entity_poly.pdbx_strand_id
1 'polypeptide(L)'
;MGKRAEFTRSRFKEVKQKHEERMQRSRAERDRRHGIDKSERKVDKVIVQRPLPNETQQALLLSQFAQACRLAASSTDMCTLMRHYAKVGEAAEQTNKSTTAVTTDAPSTKSTTRKRKRDKEGEEAPAAGAAFLDSVAEALLQTQNAPVVVEEAAASGKDGENAVDNDDDEDTMTVLQDILQDDSGRRVVSTLLASLNAVHSSKCEAVAKAVLEQFEENEHLPQHHVACRVMSALVQFGSDPTRQGVLNLLRQRSTTIEGVEHLLSDRHTAGTIEQLLKSYGRATAAWLCEVLSLSTRATSPAAEPRGTKRKGAKQHDAAAEDAASGEDITTEKLMELVNGPVSGQVLLQLTHTDARRELLKRLPITDLLQSKRGTAFLTQLLTLTPPVASGEDCESRETEAAALFSDVLECLGNDLGEMAIDKRANFVVQALVQLLPAMGPQSTKQLERLVRGLGGAAGISALAAHGNGVHVVLSLIDAALKLPLKSAVEALAEQLVTRHNITDLLRHKHGSLVVRRLMPLTSCKTSKVGLLLQGVVEQDLSNLVYTEAGNLVVTAYLTARGQSGASLLAQKLTRGEDLLSMCRSPYASHVVFALFELVDPTTHTLLCNALKPHVLSLSTHVNGRFIVEKMIEASRDVRESVSRQFLSLAQERGTQHLLCALLARMDARGKQTCLEKTIMPNLTALATHQCGSIVLQRLMQAEPTVLSAVRQCLSANSLVRNDLAQNFFGKFVVQIAQLSQPE
;
A
#
# COMPACT_ATOMS: atom_id res chain seq x y z
N MET A 1 46.03 13.58 17.20
CA MET A 1 44.88 13.53 16.24
C MET A 1 44.29 12.12 16.02
N GLY A 2 45.02 11.01 16.23
CA GLY A 2 44.56 9.64 16.00
C GLY A 2 43.35 9.17 16.85
N LYS A 3 43.37 9.38 18.15
CA LYS A 3 42.32 8.90 19.07
C LYS A 3 40.92 9.47 18.82
N ARG A 4 40.82 10.70 18.34
CA ARG A 4 39.50 11.31 17.99
C ARG A 4 38.88 10.75 16.71
N ALA A 5 39.69 10.35 15.75
CA ALA A 5 39.24 9.71 14.51
C ALA A 5 38.78 8.25 14.72
N GLU A 6 39.43 7.51 15.62
CA GLU A 6 39.00 6.15 16.01
C GLU A 6 37.68 6.15 16.78
N PHE A 7 37.53 7.10 17.72
CA PHE A 7 36.28 7.26 18.47
C PHE A 7 35.10 7.59 17.54
N THR A 8 35.32 8.45 16.52
CA THR A 8 34.27 8.80 15.55
C THR A 8 33.92 7.63 14.64
N ARG A 9 34.92 6.81 14.23
CA ARG A 9 34.69 5.60 13.44
C ARG A 9 33.96 4.51 14.22
N SER A 10 34.29 4.32 15.51
CA SER A 10 33.62 3.37 16.39
C SER A 10 32.15 3.74 16.58
N ARG A 11 31.88 5.03 16.87
CA ARG A 11 30.52 5.54 17.03
C ARG A 11 29.69 5.45 15.74
N PHE A 12 30.32 5.66 14.57
CA PHE A 12 29.64 5.51 13.28
C PHE A 12 29.30 4.05 12.97
N LYS A 13 30.19 3.10 13.30
CA LYS A 13 29.90 1.67 13.18
C LYS A 13 28.75 1.26 14.10
N GLU A 14 28.75 1.73 15.35
CA GLU A 14 27.70 1.45 16.32
C GLU A 14 26.33 2.02 15.88
N VAL A 15 26.29 3.24 15.34
CA VAL A 15 25.06 3.86 14.81
C VAL A 15 24.57 3.09 13.59
N LYS A 16 25.47 2.66 12.69
CA LYS A 16 25.11 1.86 11.52
C LYS A 16 24.55 0.50 11.93
N GLN A 17 25.18 -0.16 12.89
CA GLN A 17 24.72 -1.45 13.42
C GLN A 17 23.34 -1.31 14.08
N LYS A 18 23.12 -0.31 14.94
CA LYS A 18 21.81 -0.03 15.54
C LYS A 18 20.75 0.30 14.49
N HIS A 19 21.13 0.98 13.39
CA HIS A 19 20.21 1.25 12.29
C HIS A 19 19.85 -0.04 11.52
N GLU A 20 20.82 -0.89 11.23
CA GLU A 20 20.60 -2.20 10.60
C GLU A 20 19.75 -3.12 11.48
N GLU A 21 20.01 -3.18 12.78
CA GLU A 21 19.19 -3.92 13.75
C GLU A 21 17.75 -3.39 13.81
N ARG A 22 17.58 -2.06 13.80
CA ARG A 22 16.24 -1.44 13.77
C ARG A 22 15.49 -1.76 12.49
N MET A 23 16.17 -1.76 11.33
CA MET A 23 15.61 -2.14 10.05
C MET A 23 15.25 -3.63 10.00
N GLN A 24 16.09 -4.51 10.60
CA GLN A 24 15.79 -5.94 10.70
C GLN A 24 14.61 -6.20 11.63
N ARG A 25 14.51 -5.50 12.79
CA ARG A 25 13.34 -5.58 13.68
C ARG A 25 12.07 -5.08 13.00
N SER A 26 12.14 -3.97 12.27
CA SER A 26 11.01 -3.44 11.52
C SER A 26 10.55 -4.38 10.39
N ARG A 27 11.49 -5.06 9.72
CA ARG A 27 11.18 -6.10 8.72
C ARG A 27 10.56 -7.34 9.38
N ALA A 28 11.15 -7.82 10.48
CA ALA A 28 10.62 -8.96 11.23
C ALA A 28 9.23 -8.67 11.82
N GLU A 29 8.99 -7.43 12.28
CA GLU A 29 7.68 -7.00 12.77
C GLU A 29 6.67 -6.86 11.62
N ARG A 30 7.09 -6.38 10.45
CA ARG A 30 6.27 -6.35 9.25
C ARG A 30 5.94 -7.77 8.75
N ASP A 31 6.92 -8.65 8.73
CA ASP A 31 6.74 -10.06 8.34
C ASP A 31 5.80 -10.79 9.32
N ARG A 32 5.88 -10.48 10.63
CA ARG A 32 4.91 -10.97 11.62
C ARG A 32 3.50 -10.41 11.41
N ARG A 33 3.37 -9.12 11.09
CA ARG A 33 2.06 -8.48 10.83
C ARG A 33 1.38 -9.04 9.58
N HIS A 34 2.15 -9.38 8.56
CA HIS A 34 1.62 -9.95 7.32
C HIS A 34 1.56 -11.48 7.34
N GLY A 35 1.96 -12.11 8.46
CA GLY A 35 1.92 -13.55 8.61
C GLY A 35 2.78 -14.34 7.63
N ILE A 36 3.78 -13.68 7.06
CA ILE A 36 4.67 -14.30 6.08
C ILE A 36 5.69 -15.14 6.84
N ASP A 37 5.54 -16.46 6.75
CA ASP A 37 6.52 -17.39 7.28
C ASP A 37 7.82 -17.26 6.47
N LYS A 38 8.96 -17.12 7.20
CA LYS A 38 10.27 -17.03 6.55
C LYS A 38 10.63 -18.30 5.79
N SER A 39 10.04 -19.45 6.16
CA SER A 39 10.20 -20.71 5.45
C SER A 39 9.58 -20.63 4.05
N GLU A 40 8.40 -20.01 3.88
CA GLU A 40 7.77 -19.85 2.59
C GLU A 40 8.56 -18.94 1.64
N ARG A 41 9.12 -17.82 2.13
CA ARG A 41 10.00 -16.96 1.30
C ARG A 41 11.31 -17.66 0.88
N LYS A 42 11.86 -18.53 1.72
CA LYS A 42 13.05 -19.31 1.33
C LYS A 42 12.69 -20.36 0.27
N VAL A 43 11.55 -21.03 0.43
CA VAL A 43 11.05 -22.02 -0.53
C VAL A 43 10.77 -21.36 -1.89
N ASP A 44 10.06 -20.22 -1.93
CA ASP A 44 9.78 -19.53 -3.18
C ASP A 44 11.06 -19.02 -3.89
N LYS A 45 12.06 -18.55 -3.15
CA LYS A 45 13.36 -18.17 -3.73
C LYS A 45 14.15 -19.37 -4.26
N VAL A 46 14.05 -20.51 -3.59
CA VAL A 46 14.72 -21.76 -4.02
C VAL A 46 14.01 -22.34 -5.25
N ILE A 47 12.66 -22.24 -5.31
CA ILE A 47 11.86 -22.72 -6.44
C ILE A 47 12.25 -21.99 -7.74
N VAL A 48 12.45 -20.67 -7.68
CA VAL A 48 12.80 -19.86 -8.87
C VAL A 48 14.19 -20.20 -9.43
N GLN A 49 15.06 -20.83 -8.63
CA GLN A 49 16.46 -21.15 -9.03
C GLN A 49 16.70 -22.61 -9.45
N ARG A 50 15.72 -23.51 -9.26
CA ARG A 50 15.87 -24.90 -9.68
C ARG A 50 15.52 -25.08 -11.16
N PRO A 51 16.30 -25.87 -11.92
CA PRO A 51 15.91 -26.23 -13.26
C PRO A 51 14.61 -27.06 -13.20
N LEU A 52 13.79 -26.94 -14.25
CA LEU A 52 12.56 -27.72 -14.35
C LEU A 52 12.90 -29.23 -14.43
N PRO A 53 12.15 -30.11 -13.73
CA PRO A 53 12.28 -31.53 -13.84
C PRO A 53 12.11 -32.00 -15.31
N ASN A 54 12.97 -32.92 -15.74
CA ASN A 54 12.87 -33.50 -17.07
C ASN A 54 11.66 -34.48 -17.18
N GLU A 55 11.30 -34.89 -18.38
CA GLU A 55 10.12 -35.76 -18.64
C GLU A 55 10.16 -37.05 -17.82
N THR A 56 11.33 -37.68 -17.64
CA THR A 56 11.48 -38.90 -16.83
C THR A 56 11.20 -38.63 -15.35
N GLN A 57 11.65 -37.48 -14.83
CA GLN A 57 11.35 -37.06 -13.46
C GLN A 57 9.88 -36.71 -13.28
N GLN A 58 9.25 -36.10 -14.28
CA GLN A 58 7.80 -35.81 -14.27
C GLN A 58 6.98 -37.10 -14.22
N ALA A 59 7.32 -38.11 -15.05
CA ALA A 59 6.67 -39.41 -15.04
C ALA A 59 6.85 -40.13 -13.69
N LEU A 60 8.02 -40.04 -13.05
CA LEU A 60 8.26 -40.61 -11.74
C LEU A 60 7.44 -39.90 -10.64
N LEU A 61 7.35 -38.56 -10.67
CA LEU A 61 6.53 -37.80 -9.73
C LEU A 61 5.04 -38.16 -9.84
N LEU A 62 4.53 -38.44 -11.03
CA LEU A 62 3.16 -38.87 -11.24
C LEU A 62 2.92 -40.32 -10.81
N SER A 63 3.84 -41.24 -11.11
CA SER A 63 3.71 -42.67 -10.75
C SER A 63 3.79 -42.91 -9.25
N GLN A 64 4.43 -42.02 -8.50
CA GLN A 64 4.57 -42.08 -7.03
C GLN A 64 3.93 -40.84 -6.36
N PHE A 65 2.76 -40.43 -6.85
CA PHE A 65 2.13 -39.15 -6.49
C PHE A 65 1.98 -38.97 -4.98
N ALA A 66 1.39 -39.93 -4.26
CA ALA A 66 1.16 -39.83 -2.83
C ALA A 66 2.50 -39.66 -2.04
N GLN A 67 3.52 -40.41 -2.40
CA GLN A 67 4.86 -40.31 -1.81
C GLN A 67 5.53 -38.99 -2.17
N ALA A 68 5.38 -38.52 -3.42
CA ALA A 68 5.93 -37.24 -3.88
C ALA A 68 5.32 -36.05 -3.14
N CYS A 69 4.04 -36.12 -2.78
CA CYS A 69 3.37 -35.10 -1.99
C CYS A 69 3.94 -34.97 -0.56
N ARG A 70 4.33 -36.07 0.05
CA ARG A 70 4.87 -36.10 1.44
C ARG A 70 6.34 -35.66 1.50
N LEU A 71 7.12 -35.83 0.46
CA LEU A 71 8.54 -35.47 0.42
C LEU A 71 8.73 -34.00 0.02
N ALA A 72 9.32 -33.19 0.91
CA ALA A 72 9.50 -31.75 0.69
C ALA A 72 10.25 -31.39 -0.61
N ALA A 73 11.20 -32.18 -1.07
CA ALA A 73 11.91 -31.98 -2.34
C ALA A 73 11.01 -32.23 -3.54
N SER A 74 10.34 -33.40 -3.59
CA SER A 74 9.47 -33.80 -4.68
C SER A 74 8.22 -32.93 -4.79
N SER A 75 7.61 -32.55 -3.66
CA SER A 75 6.48 -31.62 -3.63
C SER A 75 6.86 -30.23 -4.14
N THR A 76 8.09 -29.78 -3.85
CA THR A 76 8.62 -28.50 -4.37
C THR A 76 8.80 -28.55 -5.88
N ASP A 77 9.33 -29.65 -6.42
CA ASP A 77 9.52 -29.85 -7.86
C ASP A 77 8.16 -29.94 -8.58
N MET A 78 7.18 -30.62 -8.00
CA MET A 78 5.81 -30.70 -8.50
C MET A 78 5.11 -29.33 -8.52
N CYS A 79 5.20 -28.57 -7.43
CA CYS A 79 4.68 -27.19 -7.39
C CYS A 79 5.35 -26.28 -8.43
N THR A 80 6.64 -26.47 -8.69
CA THR A 80 7.38 -25.70 -9.70
C THR A 80 6.90 -25.99 -11.11
N LEU A 81 6.69 -27.26 -11.44
CA LEU A 81 6.13 -27.71 -12.71
C LEU A 81 4.72 -27.17 -12.93
N MET A 82 3.83 -27.32 -11.95
CA MET A 82 2.45 -26.85 -12.04
C MET A 82 2.38 -25.34 -12.30
N ARG A 83 3.17 -24.54 -11.57
CA ARG A 83 3.25 -23.07 -11.78
C ARG A 83 3.84 -22.70 -13.15
N HIS A 84 4.81 -23.46 -13.63
CA HIS A 84 5.38 -23.24 -14.96
C HIS A 84 4.33 -23.45 -16.05
N TYR A 85 3.63 -24.58 -16.03
CA TYR A 85 2.62 -24.92 -17.02
C TYR A 85 1.39 -24.00 -16.95
N ALA A 86 0.99 -23.54 -15.76
CA ALA A 86 -0.06 -22.55 -15.63
C ALA A 86 0.31 -21.22 -16.32
N LYS A 87 1.53 -20.72 -16.14
CA LYS A 87 2.02 -19.51 -16.81
C LYS A 87 2.12 -19.63 -18.33
N VAL A 88 2.49 -20.81 -18.83
CA VAL A 88 2.52 -21.08 -20.28
C VAL A 88 1.10 -21.04 -20.84
N GLY A 89 0.11 -21.61 -20.14
CA GLY A 89 -1.30 -21.58 -20.51
C GLY A 89 -1.86 -20.14 -20.54
N GLU A 90 -1.64 -19.34 -19.49
CA GLU A 90 -2.06 -17.93 -19.42
C GLU A 90 -1.47 -17.08 -20.57
N ALA A 91 -0.18 -17.26 -20.88
CA ALA A 91 0.48 -16.52 -21.95
C ALA A 91 -0.12 -16.87 -23.33
N ALA A 92 -0.49 -18.11 -23.57
CA ALA A 92 -1.15 -18.56 -24.82
C ALA A 92 -2.55 -17.94 -24.96
N GLU A 93 -3.32 -17.88 -23.89
CA GLU A 93 -4.66 -17.28 -23.90
C GLU A 93 -4.63 -15.76 -24.15
N GLN A 94 -3.67 -15.03 -23.55
CA GLN A 94 -3.48 -13.61 -23.82
C GLN A 94 -3.10 -13.33 -25.27
N THR A 95 -2.31 -14.20 -25.89
CA THR A 95 -1.93 -14.09 -27.31
C THR A 95 -3.14 -14.29 -28.22
N ASN A 96 -4.03 -15.22 -27.90
CA ASN A 96 -5.26 -15.48 -28.66
C ASN A 96 -6.28 -14.33 -28.51
N LYS A 97 -6.44 -13.74 -27.31
CA LYS A 97 -7.32 -12.58 -27.11
C LYS A 97 -6.84 -11.33 -27.86
N SER A 98 -5.53 -11.13 -28.01
CA SER A 98 -4.98 -10.01 -28.79
C SER A 98 -5.13 -10.16 -30.29
N THR A 99 -5.22 -11.40 -30.81
CA THR A 99 -5.40 -11.70 -32.24
C THR A 99 -6.86 -11.55 -32.69
N THR A 100 -7.83 -11.79 -31.79
CA THR A 100 -9.26 -11.65 -32.10
C THR A 100 -9.76 -10.20 -32.03
N ALA A 101 -9.04 -9.30 -31.35
CA ALA A 101 -9.43 -7.88 -31.23
C ALA A 101 -9.01 -7.00 -32.43
N VAL A 102 -8.26 -7.53 -33.43
CA VAL A 102 -7.71 -6.76 -34.56
C VAL A 102 -8.50 -6.97 -35.88
N THR A 103 -9.61 -7.68 -35.89
CA THR A 103 -10.37 -8.01 -37.12
C THR A 103 -11.68 -7.24 -37.30
N THR A 104 -11.79 -5.99 -36.83
CA THR A 104 -12.82 -5.07 -37.30
C THR A 104 -12.19 -3.72 -37.62
N ASP A 105 -12.30 -3.33 -38.92
CA ASP A 105 -12.00 -2.05 -39.51
C ASP A 105 -10.54 -1.70 -39.87
N ALA A 106 -10.13 -2.03 -41.13
CA ALA A 106 -9.33 -1.11 -41.95
C ALA A 106 -9.28 -1.53 -43.43
N PRO A 107 -9.30 -0.58 -44.39
CA PRO A 107 -9.35 -0.87 -45.80
C PRO A 107 -7.98 -1.25 -46.36
N SER A 108 -8.04 -2.08 -47.42
CA SER A 108 -6.96 -2.64 -48.19
C SER A 108 -5.89 -1.67 -48.65
N THR A 109 -4.65 -1.86 -48.22
CA THR A 109 -3.44 -1.48 -48.97
C THR A 109 -2.49 -2.66 -49.07
N LYS A 110 -2.15 -3.00 -50.31
CA LYS A 110 -1.22 -4.04 -50.71
C LYS A 110 0.16 -3.78 -50.13
N SER A 111 0.69 -4.63 -49.30
CA SER A 111 2.11 -4.70 -48.99
C SER A 111 2.61 -6.14 -48.92
N THR A 112 3.67 -6.37 -49.60
CA THR A 112 4.45 -7.54 -49.91
C THR A 112 4.73 -8.43 -48.67
N THR A 113 4.22 -9.65 -48.73
CA THR A 113 4.45 -10.75 -47.81
C THR A 113 5.88 -11.25 -47.83
N ARG A 114 6.71 -10.89 -46.83
CA ARG A 114 7.87 -11.67 -46.44
C ARG A 114 7.42 -12.76 -45.48
N LYS A 115 7.21 -13.99 -46.01
CA LYS A 115 7.01 -15.21 -45.22
C LYS A 115 8.23 -15.43 -44.32
N ARG A 116 8.15 -15.10 -43.03
CA ARG A 116 9.00 -15.67 -41.99
C ARG A 116 8.47 -17.07 -41.68
N LYS A 117 9.29 -18.11 -41.93
CA LYS A 117 9.12 -19.44 -41.33
C LYS A 117 9.09 -19.25 -39.82
N ARG A 118 7.94 -19.36 -39.20
CA ARG A 118 7.77 -19.52 -37.76
C ARG A 118 7.94 -21.01 -37.48
N ASP A 119 8.89 -21.31 -36.66
CA ASP A 119 9.16 -22.67 -36.22
C ASP A 119 7.91 -23.25 -35.52
N LYS A 120 7.56 -24.49 -35.88
CA LYS A 120 6.37 -25.21 -35.39
C LYS A 120 6.43 -25.59 -33.91
N GLU A 121 7.52 -25.27 -33.19
CA GLU A 121 7.70 -25.61 -31.77
C GLU A 121 6.87 -24.76 -30.80
N GLY A 122 6.20 -23.70 -31.26
CA GLY A 122 5.42 -22.81 -30.39
C GLY A 122 3.96 -23.19 -30.14
N GLU A 123 3.37 -24.12 -30.90
CA GLU A 123 1.95 -24.49 -30.78
C GLU A 123 1.70 -25.75 -29.91
N GLU A 124 2.73 -26.59 -29.66
CA GLU A 124 2.57 -27.82 -28.86
C GLU A 124 2.74 -27.60 -27.35
N ALA A 125 3.43 -26.57 -26.92
CA ALA A 125 3.73 -26.33 -25.50
C ALA A 125 2.51 -26.03 -24.60
N PRO A 126 1.47 -25.27 -25.04
CA PRO A 126 0.29 -25.02 -24.21
C PRO A 126 -0.57 -26.27 -23.99
N ALA A 127 -0.71 -27.10 -25.00
CA ALA A 127 -1.50 -28.33 -24.91
C ALA A 127 -0.83 -29.39 -24.00
N ALA A 128 0.49 -29.49 -24.04
CA ALA A 128 1.25 -30.36 -23.15
C ALA A 128 1.17 -29.92 -21.68
N GLY A 129 1.12 -28.62 -21.44
CA GLY A 129 0.98 -28.05 -20.10
C GLY A 129 -0.37 -28.35 -19.44
N ALA A 130 -1.46 -28.19 -20.17
CA ALA A 130 -2.80 -28.53 -19.69
C ALA A 130 -2.90 -30.04 -19.41
N ALA A 131 -2.40 -30.90 -20.33
CA ALA A 131 -2.39 -32.35 -20.15
C ALA A 131 -1.61 -32.79 -18.89
N PHE A 132 -0.48 -32.16 -18.58
CA PHE A 132 0.26 -32.45 -17.33
C PHE A 132 -0.56 -32.09 -16.09
N LEU A 133 -1.19 -30.90 -16.05
CA LEU A 133 -2.03 -30.48 -14.91
C LEU A 133 -3.23 -31.41 -14.73
N ASP A 134 -3.85 -31.85 -15.83
CA ASP A 134 -4.95 -32.80 -15.79
C ASP A 134 -4.50 -34.19 -15.30
N SER A 135 -3.29 -34.64 -15.64
CA SER A 135 -2.71 -35.88 -15.12
C SER A 135 -2.42 -35.81 -13.62
N VAL A 136 -1.95 -34.66 -13.11
CA VAL A 136 -1.78 -34.41 -11.67
C VAL A 136 -3.14 -34.43 -10.96
N ALA A 137 -4.16 -33.82 -11.55
CA ALA A 137 -5.52 -33.85 -11.01
C ALA A 137 -6.09 -35.26 -10.94
N GLU A 138 -5.91 -36.09 -11.98
CA GLU A 138 -6.32 -37.50 -12.00
C GLU A 138 -5.59 -38.31 -10.93
N ALA A 139 -4.27 -38.13 -10.77
CA ALA A 139 -3.52 -38.81 -9.74
C ALA A 139 -4.01 -38.47 -8.33
N LEU A 140 -4.40 -37.21 -8.08
CA LEU A 140 -5.00 -36.79 -6.81
C LEU A 140 -6.39 -37.42 -6.59
N LEU A 141 -7.25 -37.41 -7.60
CA LEU A 141 -8.59 -38.00 -7.51
C LEU A 141 -8.55 -39.53 -7.26
N GLN A 142 -7.53 -40.24 -7.74
CA GLN A 142 -7.32 -41.66 -7.42
C GLN A 142 -6.98 -41.91 -5.95
N THR A 143 -6.46 -40.92 -5.21
CA THR A 143 -6.14 -41.07 -3.78
C THR A 143 -7.34 -40.85 -2.87
N GLN A 144 -8.48 -40.39 -3.38
CA GLN A 144 -9.65 -40.01 -2.58
C GLN A 144 -10.19 -41.17 -1.73
N ASN A 145 -10.27 -42.37 -2.31
CA ASN A 145 -10.86 -43.55 -1.69
C ASN A 145 -9.80 -44.65 -1.37
N ALA A 146 -8.52 -44.35 -1.55
CA ALA A 146 -7.46 -45.31 -1.29
C ALA A 146 -7.13 -45.32 0.22
N PRO A 147 -7.16 -46.45 0.92
CA PRO A 147 -6.76 -46.54 2.30
C PRO A 147 -5.25 -46.36 2.44
N VAL A 148 -4.81 -45.78 3.56
CA VAL A 148 -3.39 -45.70 3.90
C VAL A 148 -2.89 -47.08 4.28
N VAL A 149 -2.10 -47.70 3.39
CA VAL A 149 -1.40 -48.94 3.73
C VAL A 149 -0.17 -48.58 4.54
N VAL A 150 -0.20 -48.86 5.83
CA VAL A 150 0.98 -48.78 6.68
C VAL A 150 1.83 -50.00 6.36
N GLU A 151 2.91 -49.83 5.59
CA GLU A 151 3.96 -50.85 5.46
C GLU A 151 4.61 -50.95 6.85
N GLU A 152 4.17 -51.91 7.67
CA GLU A 152 4.91 -52.35 8.84
C GLU A 152 6.31 -52.78 8.40
N ALA A 153 7.31 -52.01 8.79
CA ALA A 153 8.69 -52.38 8.62
C ALA A 153 8.91 -53.73 9.32
N ALA A 154 9.05 -54.76 8.52
CA ALA A 154 9.41 -56.09 8.95
C ALA A 154 10.78 -56.04 9.63
N ALA A 155 10.81 -55.81 10.94
CA ALA A 155 11.97 -55.93 11.76
C ALA A 155 11.62 -56.59 13.09
N SER A 156 12.11 -57.81 13.24
CA SER A 156 12.27 -58.61 14.43
C SER A 156 11.05 -59.35 15.00
N GLY A 157 11.07 -60.67 14.73
CA GLY A 157 10.24 -61.66 15.45
C GLY A 157 10.49 -61.61 16.94
N LYS A 158 9.42 -61.72 17.66
CA LYS A 158 9.32 -62.44 18.95
C LYS A 158 7.87 -62.84 19.17
N ASP A 159 7.72 -64.12 19.34
CA ASP A 159 6.53 -64.86 19.73
C ASP A 159 5.82 -64.23 20.93
N GLY A 160 4.51 -64.13 20.86
CA GLY A 160 3.66 -63.72 21.99
C GLY A 160 2.18 -63.75 21.61
N GLU A 161 1.57 -64.94 21.75
CA GLU A 161 0.12 -65.15 21.73
C GLU A 161 -0.55 -64.22 22.73
N ASN A 162 -1.42 -63.34 22.20
CA ASN A 162 -2.66 -62.90 22.88
C ASN A 162 -3.45 -62.07 21.84
N ALA A 163 -4.29 -62.77 21.08
CA ALA A 163 -5.36 -62.15 20.31
C ALA A 163 -6.41 -61.63 21.29
N VAL A 164 -6.45 -60.35 21.48
CA VAL A 164 -7.62 -59.63 22.00
C VAL A 164 -8.33 -59.10 20.80
N ASP A 165 -9.49 -59.68 20.45
CA ASP A 165 -10.44 -59.16 19.49
C ASP A 165 -10.89 -57.75 19.99
N ASN A 166 -10.24 -56.72 19.56
CA ASN A 166 -10.76 -55.34 19.60
C ASN A 166 -11.38 -55.09 18.22
N ASP A 167 -12.69 -55.33 18.13
CA ASP A 167 -13.61 -54.79 17.12
C ASP A 167 -13.77 -53.25 17.40
N ASP A 168 -12.69 -52.52 17.49
CA ASP A 168 -12.73 -51.09 17.34
C ASP A 168 -12.60 -50.81 15.86
N ASP A 169 -13.69 -50.32 15.23
CA ASP A 169 -13.72 -49.71 13.91
C ASP A 169 -12.62 -48.64 13.84
N GLU A 170 -11.36 -49.03 13.57
CA GLU A 170 -10.30 -48.09 13.24
C GLU A 170 -10.72 -47.37 11.96
N ASP A 171 -11.15 -46.11 12.09
CA ASP A 171 -11.40 -45.18 11.00
C ASP A 171 -10.18 -45.14 10.07
N THR A 172 -10.17 -45.97 9.04
CA THR A 172 -9.06 -46.06 8.09
C THR A 172 -8.98 -44.78 7.29
N MET A 173 -7.99 -43.95 7.67
CA MET A 173 -7.72 -42.66 7.03
C MET A 173 -7.42 -42.86 5.53
N THR A 174 -8.02 -42.07 4.65
CA THR A 174 -7.73 -42.10 3.21
C THR A 174 -6.37 -41.49 2.88
N VAL A 175 -5.76 -41.89 1.78
CA VAL A 175 -4.49 -41.29 1.30
C VAL A 175 -4.61 -39.78 1.06
N LEU A 176 -5.78 -39.33 0.60
CA LEU A 176 -6.02 -37.89 0.40
C LEU A 176 -6.08 -37.13 1.74
N GLN A 177 -6.71 -37.70 2.76
CA GLN A 177 -6.74 -37.10 4.12
C GLN A 177 -5.32 -36.93 4.68
N ASP A 178 -4.46 -37.93 4.53
CA ASP A 178 -3.08 -37.88 4.96
C ASP A 178 -2.28 -36.82 4.20
N ILE A 179 -2.46 -36.70 2.87
CA ILE A 179 -1.86 -35.64 2.05
C ILE A 179 -2.31 -34.24 2.54
N LEU A 180 -3.56 -34.08 2.93
CA LEU A 180 -4.10 -32.80 3.43
C LEU A 180 -3.55 -32.42 4.80
N GLN A 181 -3.19 -33.39 5.63
CA GLN A 181 -2.59 -33.16 6.94
C GLN A 181 -1.08 -32.86 6.87
N ASP A 182 -0.41 -33.22 5.77
CA ASP A 182 1.01 -32.90 5.57
C ASP A 182 1.22 -31.50 4.97
N ASP A 183 2.21 -30.75 5.50
CA ASP A 183 2.51 -29.38 5.02
C ASP A 183 2.96 -29.35 3.56
N SER A 184 3.69 -30.37 3.09
CA SER A 184 4.12 -30.50 1.70
C SER A 184 2.95 -30.88 0.78
N GLY A 185 2.12 -31.85 1.20
CA GLY A 185 0.92 -32.29 0.49
C GLY A 185 -0.09 -31.17 0.33
N ARG A 186 -0.37 -30.43 1.38
CA ARG A 186 -1.21 -29.21 1.35
C ARG A 186 -0.75 -28.20 0.28
N ARG A 187 0.56 -27.98 0.16
CA ARG A 187 1.11 -27.05 -0.84
C ARG A 187 0.86 -27.54 -2.25
N VAL A 188 0.99 -28.84 -2.47
CA VAL A 188 0.70 -29.45 -3.77
C VAL A 188 -0.77 -29.24 -4.13
N VAL A 189 -1.71 -29.57 -3.23
CA VAL A 189 -3.15 -29.41 -3.47
C VAL A 189 -3.52 -27.95 -3.74
N SER A 190 -3.06 -27.02 -2.91
CA SER A 190 -3.34 -25.59 -3.10
C SER A 190 -2.73 -25.04 -4.39
N THR A 191 -1.52 -25.50 -4.78
CA THR A 191 -0.88 -25.09 -6.04
C THR A 191 -1.60 -25.69 -7.24
N LEU A 192 -2.08 -26.94 -7.14
CA LEU A 192 -2.86 -27.60 -8.19
C LEU A 192 -4.16 -26.84 -8.47
N LEU A 193 -4.96 -26.53 -7.43
CA LEU A 193 -6.19 -25.76 -7.58
C LEU A 193 -5.93 -24.39 -8.25
N ALA A 194 -4.89 -23.67 -7.80
CA ALA A 194 -4.49 -22.40 -8.41
C ALA A 194 -4.10 -22.55 -9.88
N SER A 195 -3.35 -23.60 -10.21
CA SER A 195 -2.85 -23.84 -11.57
C SER A 195 -3.94 -24.30 -12.53
N LEU A 196 -4.84 -25.18 -12.07
CA LEU A 196 -6.01 -25.62 -12.85
C LEU A 196 -6.98 -24.46 -13.12
N ASN A 197 -7.21 -23.61 -12.13
CA ASN A 197 -8.03 -22.41 -12.30
C ASN A 197 -7.40 -21.43 -13.30
N ALA A 198 -6.09 -21.25 -13.29
CA ALA A 198 -5.37 -20.36 -14.21
C ALA A 198 -5.46 -20.78 -15.67
N VAL A 199 -5.55 -22.11 -15.94
CA VAL A 199 -5.73 -22.67 -17.30
C VAL A 199 -7.20 -23.01 -17.63
N HIS A 200 -8.14 -22.61 -16.77
CA HIS A 200 -9.58 -22.90 -16.90
C HIS A 200 -9.90 -24.39 -17.13
N SER A 201 -9.15 -25.30 -16.48
CA SER A 201 -9.38 -26.74 -16.60
C SER A 201 -10.69 -27.16 -15.95
N SER A 202 -11.47 -28.01 -16.65
CA SER A 202 -12.68 -28.62 -16.11
C SER A 202 -12.44 -29.53 -14.90
N LYS A 203 -11.19 -29.95 -14.68
CA LYS A 203 -10.79 -30.78 -13.53
C LYS A 203 -10.69 -29.97 -12.23
N CYS A 204 -10.61 -28.61 -12.29
CA CYS A 204 -10.51 -27.79 -11.10
C CYS A 204 -11.67 -28.03 -10.12
N GLU A 205 -12.89 -28.08 -10.63
CA GLU A 205 -14.10 -28.32 -9.82
C GLU A 205 -14.16 -29.76 -9.27
N ALA A 206 -13.74 -30.75 -10.07
CA ALA A 206 -13.69 -32.14 -9.60
C ALA A 206 -12.69 -32.30 -8.42
N VAL A 207 -11.52 -31.70 -8.53
CA VAL A 207 -10.51 -31.69 -7.45
C VAL A 207 -11.04 -30.94 -6.22
N ALA A 208 -11.64 -29.77 -6.42
CA ALA A 208 -12.19 -29.00 -5.34
C ALA A 208 -13.30 -29.73 -4.57
N LYS A 209 -14.18 -30.44 -5.31
CA LYS A 209 -15.24 -31.25 -4.75
C LYS A 209 -14.69 -32.45 -3.97
N ALA A 210 -13.74 -33.20 -4.54
CA ALA A 210 -13.13 -34.36 -3.88
C ALA A 210 -12.42 -33.96 -2.57
N VAL A 211 -11.74 -32.82 -2.56
CA VAL A 211 -11.11 -32.28 -1.34
C VAL A 211 -12.16 -31.85 -0.32
N LEU A 212 -13.26 -31.21 -0.76
CA LEU A 212 -14.35 -30.80 0.14
C LEU A 212 -15.05 -32.00 0.78
N GLU A 213 -15.32 -33.07 0.03
CA GLU A 213 -15.91 -34.32 0.54
C GLU A 213 -15.07 -34.91 1.69
N GLN A 214 -13.74 -34.88 1.60
CA GLN A 214 -12.88 -35.34 2.70
C GLN A 214 -13.02 -34.49 3.97
N PHE A 215 -13.29 -33.20 3.83
CA PHE A 215 -13.59 -32.34 4.97
C PHE A 215 -14.99 -32.58 5.57
N GLU A 216 -15.94 -33.05 4.77
CA GLU A 216 -17.29 -33.40 5.21
C GLU A 216 -17.31 -34.75 5.91
N GLU A 217 -16.55 -35.74 5.42
CA GLU A 217 -16.47 -37.09 5.95
C GLU A 217 -15.65 -37.19 7.26
N ASN A 218 -14.68 -36.33 7.47
CA ASN A 218 -13.80 -36.37 8.64
C ASN A 218 -13.94 -35.12 9.53
N GLU A 219 -14.55 -35.30 10.71
CA GLU A 219 -14.80 -34.20 11.67
C GLU A 219 -13.55 -33.54 12.22
N HIS A 220 -12.41 -34.23 12.22
CA HIS A 220 -11.15 -33.71 12.75
C HIS A 220 -10.35 -32.92 11.71
N LEU A 221 -10.51 -33.21 10.44
CA LEU A 221 -9.72 -32.60 9.36
C LEU A 221 -9.83 -31.08 9.29
N PRO A 222 -11.02 -30.46 9.44
CA PRO A 222 -11.14 -29.00 9.47
C PRO A 222 -10.56 -28.32 10.73
N GLN A 223 -10.26 -29.07 11.79
CA GLN A 223 -9.56 -28.56 12.99
C GLN A 223 -8.06 -28.71 12.86
N HIS A 224 -7.58 -29.55 11.92
CA HIS A 224 -6.15 -29.76 11.72
C HIS A 224 -5.50 -28.51 11.12
N HIS A 225 -4.53 -27.93 11.85
CA HIS A 225 -3.92 -26.63 11.53
C HIS A 225 -3.26 -26.54 10.12
N VAL A 226 -2.91 -27.66 9.55
CA VAL A 226 -2.37 -27.73 8.17
C VAL A 226 -3.52 -27.85 7.17
N ALA A 227 -4.44 -28.77 7.37
CA ALA A 227 -5.54 -29.05 6.46
C ALA A 227 -6.46 -27.83 6.26
N CYS A 228 -6.81 -27.10 7.34
CA CYS A 228 -7.68 -25.93 7.25
C CYS A 228 -7.15 -24.83 6.32
N ARG A 229 -5.85 -24.80 6.04
CA ARG A 229 -5.28 -23.86 5.04
C ARG A 229 -5.72 -24.16 3.63
N VAL A 230 -6.09 -25.39 3.31
CA VAL A 230 -6.61 -25.79 1.98
C VAL A 230 -8.00 -25.20 1.77
N MET A 231 -8.81 -25.05 2.82
CA MET A 231 -10.13 -24.42 2.71
C MET A 231 -10.08 -23.03 2.08
N SER A 232 -9.05 -22.23 2.39
CA SER A 232 -8.87 -20.93 1.74
C SER A 232 -8.62 -21.05 0.24
N ALA A 233 -7.91 -22.10 -0.21
CA ALA A 233 -7.71 -22.36 -1.63
C ALA A 233 -9.00 -22.85 -2.30
N LEU A 234 -9.79 -23.68 -1.63
CA LEU A 234 -11.12 -24.09 -2.12
C LEU A 234 -12.04 -22.89 -2.34
N VAL A 235 -12.06 -21.95 -1.41
CA VAL A 235 -12.84 -20.70 -1.53
C VAL A 235 -12.34 -19.82 -2.67
N GLN A 236 -11.02 -19.71 -2.81
CA GLN A 236 -10.41 -18.83 -3.80
C GLN A 236 -10.57 -19.35 -5.23
N PHE A 237 -10.40 -20.64 -5.44
CA PHE A 237 -10.30 -21.26 -6.77
C PHE A 237 -11.49 -22.15 -7.13
N GLY A 238 -12.30 -22.57 -6.15
CA GLY A 238 -13.50 -23.36 -6.36
C GLY A 238 -14.68 -22.55 -6.91
N SER A 239 -15.70 -23.25 -7.39
CA SER A 239 -16.96 -22.68 -7.86
C SER A 239 -17.87 -22.24 -6.72
N ASP A 240 -19.02 -21.64 -7.04
CA ASP A 240 -20.01 -21.26 -6.04
C ASP A 240 -20.57 -22.45 -5.24
N PRO A 241 -20.85 -23.65 -5.83
CA PRO A 241 -21.15 -24.84 -5.06
C PRO A 241 -20.07 -25.23 -4.04
N THR A 242 -18.79 -25.19 -4.42
CA THR A 242 -17.67 -25.46 -3.50
C THR A 242 -17.62 -24.44 -2.37
N ARG A 243 -17.80 -23.15 -2.66
CA ARG A 243 -17.85 -22.06 -1.65
C ARG A 243 -19.03 -22.26 -0.70
N GLN A 244 -20.18 -22.66 -1.21
CA GLN A 244 -21.35 -23.00 -0.41
C GLN A 244 -21.10 -24.20 0.50
N GLY A 245 -20.41 -25.24 0.01
CA GLY A 245 -20.01 -26.41 0.83
C GLY A 245 -19.10 -26.01 1.98
N VAL A 246 -18.05 -25.21 1.72
CA VAL A 246 -17.17 -24.68 2.78
C VAL A 246 -17.95 -23.83 3.79
N LEU A 247 -18.89 -22.99 3.33
CA LEU A 247 -19.74 -22.21 4.22
C LEU A 247 -20.63 -23.12 5.09
N ASN A 248 -21.18 -24.20 4.53
CA ASN A 248 -21.99 -25.17 5.26
C ASN A 248 -21.17 -25.90 6.33
N LEU A 249 -19.94 -26.32 6.01
CA LEU A 249 -19.01 -26.89 7.01
C LEU A 249 -18.75 -25.95 8.18
N LEU A 250 -18.52 -24.66 7.90
CA LEU A 250 -18.32 -23.65 8.95
C LEU A 250 -19.59 -23.45 9.77
N ARG A 251 -20.78 -23.47 9.13
CA ARG A 251 -22.09 -23.39 9.81
C ARG A 251 -22.34 -24.54 10.75
N GLN A 252 -22.11 -25.76 10.35
CA GLN A 252 -22.28 -26.95 11.19
C GLN A 252 -21.46 -26.89 12.48
N ARG A 253 -20.30 -26.23 12.42
CA ARG A 253 -19.37 -26.08 13.56
C ARG A 253 -19.63 -24.86 14.42
N SER A 254 -20.43 -23.95 13.95
CA SER A 254 -20.76 -22.67 14.60
C SER A 254 -22.22 -22.60 15.01
N THR A 255 -22.79 -23.71 15.45
CA THR A 255 -24.15 -23.75 15.98
C THR A 255 -24.30 -22.97 17.29
N THR A 256 -23.19 -22.75 18.01
CA THR A 256 -23.10 -21.94 19.21
C THR A 256 -22.21 -20.71 19.02
N ILE A 257 -22.42 -19.70 19.88
CA ILE A 257 -21.58 -18.48 19.88
C ILE A 257 -20.12 -18.83 20.19
N GLU A 258 -19.86 -19.77 21.08
CA GLU A 258 -18.50 -20.24 21.39
C GLU A 258 -17.83 -20.89 20.20
N GLY A 259 -18.57 -21.65 19.38
CA GLY A 259 -18.09 -22.21 18.13
C GLY A 259 -17.65 -21.14 17.14
N VAL A 260 -18.42 -20.05 16.98
CA VAL A 260 -18.06 -18.91 16.13
C VAL A 260 -16.86 -18.17 16.67
N GLU A 261 -16.78 -17.94 17.96
CA GLU A 261 -15.64 -17.32 18.63
C GLU A 261 -14.36 -18.11 18.37
N HIS A 262 -14.42 -19.43 18.53
CA HIS A 262 -13.30 -20.32 18.22
C HIS A 262 -12.88 -20.22 16.74
N LEU A 263 -13.83 -20.25 15.79
CA LEU A 263 -13.55 -20.12 14.36
C LEU A 263 -12.93 -18.75 14.00
N LEU A 264 -13.39 -17.67 14.63
CA LEU A 264 -12.86 -16.32 14.38
C LEU A 264 -11.53 -16.06 15.11
N SER A 265 -11.24 -16.78 16.18
CA SER A 265 -9.98 -16.67 16.92
C SER A 265 -8.86 -17.47 16.29
N ASP A 266 -9.17 -18.58 15.60
CA ASP A 266 -8.18 -19.33 14.85
C ASP A 266 -7.81 -18.57 13.55
N ARG A 267 -6.53 -18.36 13.35
CA ARG A 267 -5.99 -17.57 12.23
C ARG A 267 -6.35 -18.14 10.86
N HIS A 268 -6.41 -19.45 10.74
CA HIS A 268 -6.59 -20.11 9.45
C HIS A 268 -8.05 -20.15 9.06
N THR A 269 -8.94 -20.51 9.97
CA THR A 269 -10.39 -20.47 9.75
C THR A 269 -10.89 -19.04 9.56
N ALA A 270 -10.42 -18.09 10.36
CA ALA A 270 -10.73 -16.68 10.16
C ALA A 270 -10.25 -16.15 8.79
N GLY A 271 -9.07 -16.60 8.29
CA GLY A 271 -8.60 -16.29 6.95
C GLY A 271 -9.50 -16.87 5.86
N THR A 272 -10.04 -18.06 6.06
CA THR A 272 -11.02 -18.69 5.15
C THR A 272 -12.33 -17.90 5.13
N ILE A 273 -12.83 -17.48 6.30
CA ILE A 273 -14.03 -16.64 6.41
C ILE A 273 -13.82 -15.28 5.72
N GLU A 274 -12.65 -14.67 5.88
CA GLU A 274 -12.29 -13.43 5.18
C GLU A 274 -12.32 -13.62 3.64
N GLN A 275 -11.83 -14.74 3.16
CA GLN A 275 -11.85 -15.09 1.74
C GLN A 275 -13.29 -15.35 1.24
N LEU A 276 -14.11 -16.04 2.03
CA LEU A 276 -15.55 -16.23 1.74
C LEU A 276 -16.29 -14.90 1.66
N LEU A 277 -16.03 -13.95 2.57
CA LEU A 277 -16.62 -12.62 2.53
C LEU A 277 -16.25 -11.87 1.24
N LYS A 278 -15.04 -12.07 0.70
CA LYS A 278 -14.61 -11.44 -0.56
C LYS A 278 -15.22 -12.08 -1.80
N SER A 279 -15.34 -13.39 -1.83
CA SER A 279 -15.74 -14.18 -3.02
C SER A 279 -17.20 -14.62 -3.00
N TYR A 280 -17.79 -14.82 -1.82
CA TYR A 280 -19.17 -15.27 -1.61
C TYR A 280 -19.88 -14.41 -0.56
N GLY A 281 -19.70 -13.08 -0.66
CA GLY A 281 -19.91 -12.08 0.38
C GLY A 281 -21.30 -12.07 0.98
N ARG A 282 -22.39 -12.09 0.17
CA ARG A 282 -23.76 -11.95 0.64
C ARG A 282 -24.21 -13.09 1.58
N ALA A 283 -23.95 -14.32 1.20
CA ALA A 283 -24.36 -15.50 1.98
C ALA A 283 -23.52 -15.63 3.27
N THR A 284 -22.22 -15.34 3.19
CA THR A 284 -21.31 -15.40 4.34
C THR A 284 -21.61 -14.28 5.34
N ALA A 285 -21.88 -13.06 4.85
CA ALA A 285 -22.26 -11.94 5.70
C ALA A 285 -23.60 -12.20 6.41
N ALA A 286 -24.60 -12.74 5.70
CA ALA A 286 -25.88 -13.10 6.29
C ALA A 286 -25.72 -14.12 7.42
N TRP A 287 -24.93 -15.17 7.20
CA TRP A 287 -24.61 -16.16 8.24
C TRP A 287 -23.92 -15.54 9.45
N LEU A 288 -22.88 -14.74 9.26
CA LEU A 288 -22.20 -14.09 10.40
C LEU A 288 -23.11 -13.13 11.16
N CYS A 289 -23.94 -12.37 10.45
CA CYS A 289 -24.93 -11.48 11.09
C CYS A 289 -25.97 -12.26 11.89
N GLU A 290 -26.41 -13.41 11.40
CA GLU A 290 -27.34 -14.28 12.09
C GLU A 290 -26.73 -14.82 13.38
N VAL A 291 -25.54 -15.42 13.31
CA VAL A 291 -24.89 -16.04 14.48
C VAL A 291 -24.42 -15.01 15.50
N LEU A 292 -23.93 -13.86 15.06
CA LEU A 292 -23.56 -12.74 15.94
C LEU A 292 -24.76 -11.89 16.38
N SER A 293 -25.98 -12.32 16.06
CA SER A 293 -27.24 -11.62 16.36
C SER A 293 -27.23 -10.14 15.89
N LEU A 294 -26.49 -9.85 14.81
CA LEU A 294 -26.37 -8.49 14.24
C LEU A 294 -27.49 -8.18 13.22
N SER A 295 -28.36 -9.15 12.94
CA SER A 295 -29.51 -8.94 12.06
C SER A 295 -30.61 -8.23 12.85
N THR A 296 -30.99 -7.04 12.40
CA THR A 296 -32.26 -6.44 12.84
C THR A 296 -33.36 -7.43 12.43
N ARG A 297 -34.05 -8.06 13.38
CA ARG A 297 -35.32 -8.75 13.11
C ARG A 297 -36.18 -7.75 12.33
N ALA A 298 -36.29 -7.96 11.01
CA ALA A 298 -37.26 -7.22 10.20
C ALA A 298 -38.59 -7.43 10.92
N THR A 299 -39.05 -6.41 11.60
CA THR A 299 -40.41 -6.34 12.12
C THR A 299 -41.28 -6.55 10.88
N SER A 300 -41.77 -7.77 10.76
CA SER A 300 -42.78 -8.14 9.77
C SER A 300 -43.83 -7.02 9.83
N PRO A 301 -44.19 -6.34 8.72
CA PRO A 301 -45.19 -5.29 8.78
C PRO A 301 -46.43 -5.89 9.41
N ALA A 302 -46.79 -5.33 10.55
CA ALA A 302 -47.95 -5.72 11.32
C ALA A 302 -49.13 -5.87 10.36
N ALA A 303 -49.58 -7.09 10.14
CA ALA A 303 -50.78 -7.37 9.40
C ALA A 303 -51.92 -6.60 10.09
N GLU A 304 -52.51 -5.66 9.36
CA GLU A 304 -53.68 -4.94 9.80
C GLU A 304 -54.70 -5.91 10.38
N PRO A 305 -55.32 -5.60 11.52
CA PRO A 305 -56.33 -6.49 12.13
C PRO A 305 -57.62 -6.39 11.29
N ARG A 306 -57.78 -7.27 10.29
CA ARG A 306 -59.08 -7.55 9.69
C ARG A 306 -59.88 -8.36 10.74
N GLY A 307 -60.74 -7.64 11.42
CA GLY A 307 -61.74 -8.18 12.30
C GLY A 307 -62.66 -9.17 11.61
N THR A 308 -62.65 -10.40 12.04
CA THR A 308 -63.82 -11.28 11.98
C THR A 308 -63.78 -12.19 13.17
N LYS A 309 -64.80 -11.97 14.03
CA LYS A 309 -65.18 -12.85 15.14
C LYS A 309 -65.46 -14.26 14.63
N ARG A 310 -64.74 -15.27 15.09
CA ARG A 310 -65.28 -16.63 15.17
C ARG A 310 -64.87 -17.26 16.50
N LYS A 311 -65.88 -17.63 17.25
CA LYS A 311 -65.81 -18.43 18.50
C LYS A 311 -65.42 -19.87 18.21
N GLY A 312 -64.59 -20.44 19.10
CA GLY A 312 -64.64 -21.82 19.53
C GLY A 312 -63.65 -22.74 18.84
N ALA A 313 -62.61 -23.12 19.58
CA ALA A 313 -62.28 -24.51 19.90
C ALA A 313 -61.01 -24.50 20.79
N LYS A 314 -61.11 -25.03 21.98
CA LYS A 314 -60.02 -25.48 22.82
C LYS A 314 -59.46 -26.77 22.19
N GLN A 315 -58.13 -26.88 22.03
CA GLN A 315 -57.37 -28.05 22.50
C GLN A 315 -55.91 -28.01 22.06
N HIS A 316 -55.04 -28.21 23.04
CA HIS A 316 -53.72 -28.83 22.98
C HIS A 316 -52.79 -28.49 21.82
N ASP A 317 -51.78 -27.68 22.11
CA ASP A 317 -50.42 -27.95 21.69
C ASP A 317 -49.45 -27.18 22.61
N ALA A 318 -49.14 -27.86 23.71
CA ALA A 318 -48.00 -27.53 24.56
C ALA A 318 -46.88 -28.48 24.18
N ALA A 319 -46.10 -28.17 23.20
CA ALA A 319 -44.79 -28.78 22.91
C ALA A 319 -44.18 -28.22 21.62
N ALA A 320 -43.83 -26.92 21.57
CA ALA A 320 -42.99 -26.35 20.55
C ALA A 320 -42.43 -24.95 20.91
N GLU A 321 -42.12 -24.70 22.18
CA GLU A 321 -41.54 -23.41 22.61
C GLU A 321 -40.11 -23.51 23.16
N ASP A 322 -39.43 -24.67 23.08
CA ASP A 322 -38.10 -24.86 23.70
C ASP A 322 -36.93 -24.96 22.69
N ALA A 323 -37.03 -24.43 21.48
CA ALA A 323 -35.95 -24.55 20.49
C ALA A 323 -35.53 -23.22 19.85
N ALA A 324 -35.60 -22.08 20.53
CA ALA A 324 -35.06 -20.81 19.99
C ALA A 324 -34.64 -19.82 21.09
N SER A 325 -33.99 -20.27 22.16
CA SER A 325 -33.21 -19.38 23.03
C SER A 325 -31.77 -19.34 22.54
N GLY A 326 -31.55 -18.78 21.34
CA GLY A 326 -30.21 -18.39 20.91
C GLY A 326 -29.75 -17.30 21.90
N GLU A 327 -28.78 -17.62 22.75
CA GLU A 327 -28.13 -16.63 23.62
C GLU A 327 -27.56 -15.52 22.74
N ASP A 328 -27.98 -14.28 22.98
CA ASP A 328 -27.38 -13.12 22.29
C ASP A 328 -25.93 -13.00 22.72
N ILE A 329 -25.02 -12.72 21.74
CA ILE A 329 -23.61 -12.47 22.03
C ILE A 329 -23.48 -11.30 23.02
N THR A 330 -22.73 -11.52 24.10
CA THR A 330 -22.51 -10.47 25.11
C THR A 330 -21.59 -9.38 24.56
N THR A 331 -21.76 -8.17 25.08
CA THR A 331 -20.89 -7.03 24.73
C THR A 331 -19.40 -7.32 24.99
N GLU A 332 -19.12 -8.06 26.07
CA GLU A 332 -17.75 -8.46 26.45
C GLU A 332 -17.13 -9.39 25.42
N LYS A 333 -17.83 -10.42 24.96
CA LYS A 333 -17.38 -11.34 23.91
C LYS A 333 -17.19 -10.60 22.57
N LEU A 334 -18.10 -9.69 22.24
CA LEU A 334 -17.96 -8.87 21.04
C LEU A 334 -16.71 -7.96 21.10
N MET A 335 -16.42 -7.41 22.28
CA MET A 335 -15.20 -6.62 22.53
C MET A 335 -13.91 -7.46 22.38
N GLU A 336 -13.92 -8.70 22.83
CA GLU A 336 -12.80 -9.64 22.66
C GLU A 336 -12.57 -9.93 21.17
N LEU A 337 -13.61 -10.21 20.40
CA LEU A 337 -13.54 -10.42 18.96
C LEU A 337 -13.00 -9.19 18.22
N VAL A 338 -13.46 -7.98 18.56
CA VAL A 338 -12.96 -6.72 17.96
C VAL A 338 -11.48 -6.49 18.29
N ASN A 339 -11.06 -6.78 19.50
CA ASN A 339 -9.66 -6.65 19.92
C ASN A 339 -8.78 -7.83 19.49
N GLY A 340 -9.35 -8.89 18.95
CA GLY A 340 -8.63 -10.02 18.39
C GLY A 340 -7.80 -9.64 17.16
N PRO A 341 -6.63 -10.28 16.94
CA PRO A 341 -5.72 -9.92 15.85
C PRO A 341 -6.28 -10.23 14.46
N VAL A 342 -7.18 -11.19 14.35
CA VAL A 342 -7.75 -11.68 13.09
C VAL A 342 -9.26 -11.49 13.07
N SER A 343 -9.97 -11.82 14.15
CA SER A 343 -11.43 -11.69 14.28
C SER A 343 -11.90 -10.26 13.99
N GLY A 344 -11.19 -9.24 14.49
CA GLY A 344 -11.50 -7.85 14.20
C GLY A 344 -11.41 -7.52 12.70
N GLN A 345 -10.49 -8.13 11.95
CA GLN A 345 -10.40 -7.94 10.50
C GLN A 345 -11.55 -8.60 9.75
N VAL A 346 -12.01 -9.78 10.21
CA VAL A 346 -13.19 -10.44 9.65
C VAL A 346 -14.44 -9.61 9.89
N LEU A 347 -14.63 -9.07 11.08
CA LEU A 347 -15.76 -8.19 11.41
C LEU A 347 -15.77 -6.91 10.55
N LEU A 348 -14.59 -6.38 10.20
CA LEU A 348 -14.46 -5.23 9.28
C LEU A 348 -14.87 -5.55 7.84
N GLN A 349 -14.83 -6.82 7.43
CA GLN A 349 -15.30 -7.24 6.11
C GLN A 349 -16.83 -7.38 6.03
N LEU A 350 -17.55 -7.32 7.17
CA LEU A 350 -19.00 -7.23 7.19
C LEU A 350 -19.41 -5.89 6.55
N THR A 351 -19.55 -5.90 5.24
CA THR A 351 -19.83 -4.69 4.44
C THR A 351 -21.29 -4.24 4.50
N HIS A 352 -22.18 -5.03 5.12
CA HIS A 352 -23.57 -4.67 5.27
C HIS A 352 -23.73 -3.50 6.25
N THR A 353 -24.35 -2.45 5.79
CA THR A 353 -24.53 -1.18 6.50
C THR A 353 -25.34 -1.35 7.79
N ASP A 354 -26.38 -2.17 7.77
CA ASP A 354 -27.18 -2.48 8.96
C ASP A 354 -26.36 -3.21 10.04
N ALA A 355 -25.50 -4.15 9.63
CA ALA A 355 -24.60 -4.86 10.54
C ALA A 355 -23.56 -3.92 11.18
N ARG A 356 -23.07 -2.92 10.45
CA ARG A 356 -22.14 -1.91 10.99
C ARG A 356 -22.83 -1.04 12.05
N ARG A 357 -24.04 -0.60 11.79
CA ARG A 357 -24.79 0.22 12.73
C ARG A 357 -25.13 -0.58 13.98
N GLU A 358 -25.52 -1.84 13.84
CA GLU A 358 -25.79 -2.71 14.97
C GLU A 358 -24.53 -3.02 15.78
N LEU A 359 -23.40 -3.27 15.13
CA LEU A 359 -22.11 -3.39 15.79
C LEU A 359 -21.75 -2.14 16.62
N LEU A 360 -21.92 -0.96 16.04
CA LEU A 360 -21.63 0.31 16.73
C LEU A 360 -22.54 0.57 17.93
N LYS A 361 -23.81 0.16 17.85
CA LYS A 361 -24.75 0.30 18.97
C LYS A 361 -24.42 -0.61 20.15
N ARG A 362 -23.90 -1.81 19.87
CA ARG A 362 -23.55 -2.80 20.88
C ARG A 362 -22.16 -2.63 21.48
N LEU A 363 -21.25 -1.98 20.77
CA LEU A 363 -19.89 -1.78 21.22
C LEU A 363 -19.77 -0.55 22.12
N PRO A 364 -19.15 -0.67 23.32
CA PRO A 364 -18.82 0.47 24.16
C PRO A 364 -17.68 1.27 23.51
N ILE A 365 -18.02 2.30 22.76
CA ILE A 365 -17.07 3.10 21.95
C ILE A 365 -15.97 3.69 22.83
N THR A 366 -16.30 4.14 24.05
CA THR A 366 -15.34 4.68 25.02
C THR A 366 -14.25 3.67 25.40
N ASP A 367 -14.61 2.41 25.57
CA ASP A 367 -13.66 1.35 25.94
C ASP A 367 -12.79 0.93 24.73
N LEU A 368 -13.37 0.93 23.55
CA LEU A 368 -12.62 0.71 22.30
C LEU A 368 -11.55 1.78 22.08
N LEU A 369 -11.82 3.02 22.43
CA LEU A 369 -10.85 4.12 22.30
C LEU A 369 -9.64 3.97 23.21
N GLN A 370 -9.75 3.25 24.33
CA GLN A 370 -8.64 2.97 25.23
C GLN A 370 -7.64 1.97 24.63
N SER A 371 -8.09 1.08 23.75
CA SER A 371 -7.25 0.07 23.12
C SER A 371 -6.72 0.55 21.75
N LYS A 372 -5.48 0.16 21.43
CA LYS A 372 -4.89 0.45 20.09
C LYS A 372 -5.65 -0.25 18.97
N ARG A 373 -6.12 -1.47 19.21
CA ARG A 373 -6.84 -2.28 18.22
C ARG A 373 -8.27 -1.79 18.05
N GLY A 374 -8.95 -1.48 19.14
CA GLY A 374 -10.29 -0.89 19.10
C GLY A 374 -10.34 0.44 18.37
N THR A 375 -9.39 1.34 18.64
CA THR A 375 -9.27 2.61 17.88
C THR A 375 -9.05 2.37 16.39
N ALA A 376 -8.17 1.42 16.03
CA ALA A 376 -7.92 1.09 14.62
C ALA A 376 -9.16 0.46 13.97
N PHE A 377 -9.87 -0.40 14.69
CA PHE A 377 -11.12 -1.01 14.23
C PHE A 377 -12.18 0.05 13.96
N LEU A 378 -12.44 0.96 14.90
CA LEU A 378 -13.41 2.05 14.74
C LEU A 378 -13.03 2.96 13.55
N THR A 379 -11.75 3.31 13.44
CA THR A 379 -11.26 4.13 12.31
C THR A 379 -11.54 3.45 10.98
N GLN A 380 -11.23 2.16 10.86
CA GLN A 380 -11.46 1.40 9.63
C GLN A 380 -12.95 1.22 9.35
N LEU A 381 -13.75 0.91 10.38
CA LEU A 381 -15.20 0.74 10.25
C LEU A 381 -15.88 2.01 9.70
N LEU A 382 -15.41 3.19 10.12
CA LEU A 382 -15.91 4.47 9.62
C LEU A 382 -15.41 4.81 8.20
N THR A 383 -14.20 4.37 7.83
CA THR A 383 -13.61 4.68 6.52
C THR A 383 -14.01 3.71 5.41
N LEU A 384 -14.49 2.51 5.75
CA LEU A 384 -14.98 1.55 4.76
C LEU A 384 -16.24 2.10 4.08
N THR A 385 -16.10 2.58 2.86
CA THR A 385 -17.25 2.83 1.99
C THR A 385 -17.89 1.48 1.62
N PRO A 386 -19.23 1.36 1.65
CA PRO A 386 -19.88 0.14 1.19
C PRO A 386 -19.47 -0.13 -0.27
N PRO A 387 -19.23 -1.42 -0.64
CA PRO A 387 -18.91 -1.77 -2.01
C PRO A 387 -20.04 -1.27 -2.92
N VAL A 388 -19.67 -0.82 -4.11
CA VAL A 388 -20.63 -0.35 -5.12
C VAL A 388 -21.43 -1.56 -5.61
N ALA A 389 -22.53 -1.87 -4.94
CA ALA A 389 -23.55 -2.71 -5.53
C ALA A 389 -24.14 -1.93 -6.69
N SER A 390 -23.93 -2.44 -7.91
CA SER A 390 -24.45 -1.85 -9.13
C SER A 390 -25.99 -1.80 -9.03
N GLY A 391 -26.55 -0.63 -8.73
CA GLY A 391 -27.99 -0.42 -8.71
C GLY A 391 -28.61 0.23 -7.46
N GLU A 392 -27.84 0.55 -6.40
CA GLU A 392 -28.36 1.26 -5.25
C GLU A 392 -28.47 2.78 -5.52
N ASP A 393 -29.62 3.36 -5.18
CA ASP A 393 -29.88 4.78 -5.33
C ASP A 393 -28.94 5.64 -4.45
N CYS A 394 -28.43 6.74 -5.03
CA CYS A 394 -27.52 7.66 -4.36
C CYS A 394 -28.11 8.21 -3.05
N GLU A 395 -29.43 8.45 -3.01
CA GLU A 395 -30.16 8.95 -1.84
C GLU A 395 -30.11 7.97 -0.65
N SER A 396 -30.15 6.66 -0.90
CA SER A 396 -30.05 5.64 0.16
C SER A 396 -28.71 5.73 0.87
N ARG A 397 -27.60 5.95 0.14
CA ARG A 397 -26.25 6.06 0.70
C ARG A 397 -26.06 7.35 1.51
N GLU A 398 -26.62 8.46 1.04
CA GLU A 398 -26.53 9.73 1.74
C GLU A 398 -27.24 9.67 3.09
N THR A 399 -28.43 9.05 3.12
CA THR A 399 -29.19 8.85 4.37
C THR A 399 -28.50 7.91 5.34
N GLU A 400 -27.86 6.88 4.82
CA GLU A 400 -27.12 5.89 5.60
C GLU A 400 -25.85 6.46 6.22
N ALA A 401 -25.04 7.18 5.43
CA ALA A 401 -23.86 7.89 5.92
C ALA A 401 -24.23 8.92 7.00
N ALA A 402 -25.34 9.63 6.82
CA ALA A 402 -25.85 10.61 7.78
C ALA A 402 -26.34 9.94 9.09
N ALA A 403 -26.97 8.77 8.99
CA ALA A 403 -27.41 8.01 10.16
C ALA A 403 -26.21 7.46 10.95
N LEU A 404 -25.25 6.84 10.26
CA LEU A 404 -23.99 6.34 10.86
C LEU A 404 -23.24 7.47 11.58
N PHE A 405 -23.08 8.60 10.91
CA PHE A 405 -22.44 9.78 11.49
C PHE A 405 -23.15 10.25 12.76
N SER A 406 -24.49 10.33 12.74
CA SER A 406 -25.28 10.79 13.88
C SER A 406 -25.17 9.82 15.05
N ASP A 407 -25.27 8.50 14.81
CA ASP A 407 -25.16 7.47 15.83
C ASP A 407 -23.78 7.55 16.53
N VAL A 408 -22.70 7.67 15.74
CA VAL A 408 -21.33 7.79 16.29
C VAL A 408 -21.14 9.09 17.03
N LEU A 409 -21.60 10.21 16.47
CA LEU A 409 -21.47 11.52 17.11
C LEU A 409 -22.23 11.58 18.44
N GLU A 410 -23.37 10.91 18.55
CA GLU A 410 -24.16 10.81 19.77
C GLU A 410 -23.44 9.99 20.85
N CYS A 411 -22.84 8.84 20.47
CA CYS A 411 -22.05 8.01 21.36
C CYS A 411 -20.78 8.71 21.86
N LEU A 412 -20.14 9.56 21.05
CA LEU A 412 -18.94 10.31 21.43
C LEU A 412 -19.25 11.53 22.34
N GLY A 413 -20.48 12.01 22.30
CA GLY A 413 -20.99 13.05 23.23
C GLY A 413 -20.16 14.32 23.30
N ASN A 414 -19.87 14.77 24.52
CA ASN A 414 -19.11 16.01 24.79
C ASN A 414 -17.58 15.85 24.76
N ASP A 415 -17.06 14.63 24.61
CA ASP A 415 -15.62 14.32 24.74
C ASP A 415 -14.84 14.51 23.44
N LEU A 416 -15.53 14.95 22.36
CA LEU A 416 -14.93 15.14 21.04
C LEU A 416 -13.69 16.03 21.06
N GLY A 417 -13.67 17.07 21.87
CA GLY A 417 -12.54 17.98 22.00
C GLY A 417 -11.31 17.28 22.57
N GLU A 418 -11.49 16.49 23.63
CA GLU A 418 -10.43 15.70 24.26
C GLU A 418 -9.94 14.59 23.33
N MET A 419 -10.86 13.91 22.64
CA MET A 419 -10.51 12.91 21.64
C MET A 419 -9.69 13.48 20.47
N ALA A 420 -10.00 14.68 20.02
CA ALA A 420 -9.28 15.35 18.94
C ALA A 420 -7.81 15.62 19.28
N ILE A 421 -7.46 15.81 20.55
CA ILE A 421 -6.09 16.00 21.02
C ILE A 421 -5.40 14.69 21.43
N ASP A 422 -6.15 13.63 21.68
CA ASP A 422 -5.59 12.32 22.04
C ASP A 422 -4.77 11.71 20.88
N LYS A 423 -3.70 11.04 21.24
CA LYS A 423 -2.76 10.45 20.26
C LYS A 423 -3.39 9.35 19.37
N ARG A 424 -4.45 8.69 19.84
CA ARG A 424 -5.12 7.56 19.16
C ARG A 424 -6.52 7.95 18.71
N ALA A 425 -7.31 8.50 19.62
CA ALA A 425 -8.71 8.82 19.35
C ALA A 425 -8.87 9.89 18.25
N ASN A 426 -7.88 10.77 18.02
CA ASN A 426 -7.93 11.75 16.93
C ASN A 426 -8.15 11.10 15.54
N PHE A 427 -7.68 9.87 15.31
CA PHE A 427 -7.91 9.16 14.04
C PHE A 427 -9.39 8.77 13.84
N VAL A 428 -10.10 8.46 14.92
CA VAL A 428 -11.55 8.19 14.86
C VAL A 428 -12.31 9.47 14.51
N VAL A 429 -11.94 10.59 15.13
CA VAL A 429 -12.53 11.90 14.81
C VAL A 429 -12.24 12.29 13.35
N GLN A 430 -11.02 12.05 12.84
CA GLN A 430 -10.69 12.27 11.44
C GLN A 430 -11.51 11.37 10.49
N ALA A 431 -11.70 10.09 10.84
CA ALA A 431 -12.54 9.18 10.05
C ALA A 431 -14.00 9.64 10.04
N LEU A 432 -14.53 10.11 11.17
CA LEU A 432 -15.86 10.69 11.25
C LEU A 432 -16.00 11.92 10.33
N VAL A 433 -15.01 12.81 10.34
CA VAL A 433 -14.97 13.97 9.43
C VAL A 433 -15.00 13.54 7.95
N GLN A 434 -14.32 12.44 7.61
CA GLN A 434 -14.26 11.94 6.23
C GLN A 434 -15.60 11.40 5.71
N LEU A 435 -16.56 11.13 6.57
CA LEU A 435 -17.93 10.76 6.16
C LEU A 435 -18.75 11.96 5.66
N LEU A 436 -18.42 13.21 6.06
CA LEU A 436 -19.17 14.40 5.71
C LEU A 436 -19.48 14.54 4.20
N PRO A 437 -18.51 14.38 3.28
CA PRO A 437 -18.78 14.53 1.87
C PRO A 437 -19.76 13.49 1.28
N ALA A 438 -19.95 12.37 1.96
CA ALA A 438 -20.84 11.29 1.51
C ALA A 438 -22.31 11.52 1.91
N MET A 439 -22.63 12.57 2.70
CA MET A 439 -23.98 12.81 3.23
C MET A 439 -24.82 13.79 2.38
N GLY A 440 -24.35 14.16 1.21
CA GLY A 440 -25.04 15.06 0.31
C GLY A 440 -25.48 16.39 0.97
N PRO A 441 -26.76 16.79 0.86
CA PRO A 441 -27.26 18.07 1.39
C PRO A 441 -27.16 18.25 2.91
N GLN A 442 -27.10 17.14 3.68
CA GLN A 442 -27.02 17.20 5.13
C GLN A 442 -25.61 17.52 5.65
N SER A 443 -24.58 17.41 4.81
CA SER A 443 -23.17 17.57 5.17
C SER A 443 -22.88 18.88 5.90
N THR A 444 -23.43 20.00 5.45
CA THR A 444 -23.18 21.31 6.06
C THR A 444 -23.73 21.38 7.49
N LYS A 445 -24.93 20.89 7.71
CA LYS A 445 -25.55 20.86 9.06
C LYS A 445 -24.75 19.95 10.00
N GLN A 446 -24.29 18.82 9.51
CA GLN A 446 -23.49 17.90 10.31
C GLN A 446 -22.08 18.46 10.59
N LEU A 447 -21.47 19.17 9.64
CA LEU A 447 -20.22 19.89 9.87
C LEU A 447 -20.36 20.92 11.00
N GLU A 448 -21.43 21.73 10.99
CA GLU A 448 -21.69 22.69 12.06
C GLU A 448 -21.92 22.02 13.42
N ARG A 449 -22.59 20.85 13.45
CA ARG A 449 -22.81 20.07 14.66
C ARG A 449 -21.47 19.54 15.21
N LEU A 450 -20.62 19.01 14.33
CA LEU A 450 -19.29 18.52 14.69
C LEU A 450 -18.39 19.64 15.22
N VAL A 451 -18.36 20.79 14.55
CA VAL A 451 -17.60 21.98 14.98
C VAL A 451 -18.05 22.44 16.36
N ARG A 452 -19.35 22.44 16.63
CA ARG A 452 -19.86 22.75 17.98
C ARG A 452 -19.42 21.73 19.03
N GLY A 453 -19.45 20.43 18.72
CA GLY A 453 -18.96 19.37 19.60
C GLY A 453 -17.45 19.45 19.87
N LEU A 454 -16.67 20.01 18.94
CA LEU A 454 -15.23 20.29 19.12
C LEU A 454 -14.95 21.58 19.93
N GLY A 455 -15.96 22.21 20.52
CA GLY A 455 -15.85 23.44 21.31
C GLY A 455 -16.03 24.73 20.52
N GLY A 456 -16.63 24.67 19.33
CA GLY A 456 -16.88 25.81 18.47
C GLY A 456 -15.61 26.51 18.00
N ALA A 457 -15.69 27.82 17.72
CA ALA A 457 -14.55 28.61 17.21
C ALA A 457 -13.34 28.59 18.13
N ALA A 458 -13.53 28.68 19.45
CA ALA A 458 -12.44 28.64 20.43
C ALA A 458 -11.76 27.26 20.46
N GLY A 459 -12.56 26.18 20.46
CA GLY A 459 -12.04 24.81 20.46
C GLY A 459 -11.26 24.48 19.20
N ILE A 460 -11.78 24.76 18.01
CA ILE A 460 -11.07 24.48 16.75
C ILE A 460 -9.81 25.35 16.58
N SER A 461 -9.79 26.57 17.10
CA SER A 461 -8.59 27.43 17.13
C SER A 461 -7.51 26.85 18.04
N ALA A 462 -7.88 26.33 19.22
CA ALA A 462 -6.96 25.63 20.12
C ALA A 462 -6.43 24.33 19.48
N LEU A 463 -7.30 23.54 18.82
CA LEU A 463 -6.91 22.34 18.07
C LEU A 463 -5.92 22.65 16.95
N ALA A 464 -6.05 23.79 16.27
CA ALA A 464 -5.13 24.22 15.21
C ALA A 464 -3.70 24.41 15.69
N ALA A 465 -3.51 24.74 16.96
CA ALA A 465 -2.19 24.88 17.60
C ALA A 465 -1.70 23.57 18.24
N HIS A 466 -2.52 22.53 18.37
CA HIS A 466 -2.15 21.29 19.03
C HIS A 466 -1.57 20.26 18.05
N GLY A 467 -0.54 19.49 18.48
CA GLY A 467 0.18 18.55 17.62
C GLY A 467 -0.68 17.47 16.97
N ASN A 468 -1.66 16.90 17.70
CA ASN A 468 -2.61 15.91 17.16
C ASN A 468 -3.88 16.60 16.63
N GLY A 469 -4.38 17.62 17.36
CA GLY A 469 -5.59 18.34 17.00
C GLY A 469 -5.55 18.98 15.61
N VAL A 470 -4.37 19.45 15.18
CA VAL A 470 -4.17 20.03 13.84
C VAL A 470 -4.62 19.10 12.72
N HIS A 471 -4.42 17.79 12.86
CA HIS A 471 -4.82 16.82 11.84
C HIS A 471 -6.34 16.70 11.72
N VAL A 472 -7.07 16.85 12.82
CA VAL A 472 -8.54 16.92 12.82
C VAL A 472 -9.00 18.19 12.09
N VAL A 473 -8.37 19.35 12.40
CA VAL A 473 -8.70 20.62 11.73
C VAL A 473 -8.40 20.56 10.22
N LEU A 474 -7.28 19.96 9.83
CA LEU A 474 -6.93 19.76 8.41
C LEU A 474 -7.96 18.87 7.71
N SER A 475 -8.40 17.79 8.37
CA SER A 475 -9.46 16.91 7.84
C SER A 475 -10.78 17.65 7.68
N LEU A 476 -11.15 18.54 8.63
CA LEU A 476 -12.35 19.39 8.54
C LEU A 476 -12.29 20.33 7.33
N ILE A 477 -11.15 20.99 7.11
CA ILE A 477 -10.94 21.86 5.94
C ILE A 477 -11.04 21.04 4.65
N ASP A 478 -10.41 19.86 4.60
CA ASP A 478 -10.44 18.98 3.42
C ASP A 478 -11.83 18.46 3.11
N ALA A 479 -12.59 18.11 4.13
CA ALA A 479 -14.00 17.72 3.98
C ALA A 479 -14.83 18.91 3.48
N ALA A 480 -14.69 20.08 4.10
CA ALA A 480 -15.42 21.28 3.70
C ALA A 480 -15.12 21.71 2.25
N LEU A 481 -13.85 21.56 1.79
CA LEU A 481 -13.45 21.82 0.40
C LEU A 481 -14.12 20.87 -0.62
N LYS A 482 -14.51 19.68 -0.20
CA LYS A 482 -15.21 18.68 -1.03
C LYS A 482 -16.72 18.90 -1.06
N LEU A 483 -17.27 19.71 -0.14
CA LEU A 483 -18.70 19.99 -0.11
C LEU A 483 -19.13 20.87 -1.30
N PRO A 484 -20.35 20.69 -1.82
CA PRO A 484 -20.84 21.46 -2.95
C PRO A 484 -21.01 22.96 -2.63
N LEU A 485 -21.19 23.32 -1.35
CA LEU A 485 -21.38 24.67 -0.89
C LEU A 485 -20.05 25.32 -0.48
N LYS A 486 -19.52 26.20 -1.31
CA LYS A 486 -18.29 26.98 -1.01
C LYS A 486 -18.40 27.83 0.28
N SER A 487 -19.61 28.19 0.69
CA SER A 487 -19.90 28.90 1.94
C SER A 487 -19.50 28.10 3.19
N ALA A 488 -19.50 26.77 3.14
CA ALA A 488 -19.11 25.94 4.27
C ALA A 488 -17.62 26.08 4.61
N VAL A 489 -16.75 26.15 3.58
CA VAL A 489 -15.31 26.40 3.76
C VAL A 489 -15.06 27.79 4.32
N GLU A 490 -15.75 28.80 3.79
CA GLU A 490 -15.60 30.18 4.26
C GLU A 490 -16.04 30.32 5.72
N ALA A 491 -17.20 29.76 6.09
CA ALA A 491 -17.69 29.78 7.47
C ALA A 491 -16.75 29.07 8.45
N LEU A 492 -16.18 27.93 8.07
CA LEU A 492 -15.15 27.24 8.87
C LEU A 492 -13.87 28.07 8.97
N ALA A 493 -13.43 28.68 7.88
CA ALA A 493 -12.24 29.49 7.83
C ALA A 493 -12.39 30.78 8.65
N GLU A 494 -13.55 31.45 8.65
CA GLU A 494 -13.86 32.61 9.50
C GLU A 494 -13.78 32.27 11.00
N GLN A 495 -14.12 31.04 11.39
CA GLN A 495 -13.98 30.58 12.78
C GLN A 495 -12.54 30.27 13.16
N LEU A 496 -11.74 29.73 12.22
CA LEU A 496 -10.33 29.36 12.44
C LEU A 496 -9.40 30.57 12.42
N VAL A 497 -9.62 31.50 11.49
CA VAL A 497 -8.70 32.60 11.19
C VAL A 497 -9.37 33.95 11.44
N THR A 498 -8.92 34.60 12.51
CA THR A 498 -9.37 35.96 12.87
C THR A 498 -8.20 36.92 12.78
N ARG A 499 -8.48 38.24 12.76
CA ARG A 499 -7.44 39.28 12.81
C ARG A 499 -6.54 39.19 14.05
N HIS A 500 -7.05 38.58 15.12
CA HIS A 500 -6.33 38.50 16.41
C HIS A 500 -5.40 37.30 16.46
N ASN A 501 -5.75 36.16 15.84
CA ASN A 501 -4.95 34.93 15.98
C ASN A 501 -4.09 34.59 14.74
N ILE A 502 -4.31 35.25 13.60
CA ILE A 502 -3.65 34.92 12.33
C ILE A 502 -2.11 34.98 12.42
N THR A 503 -1.59 36.00 13.07
CA THR A 503 -0.12 36.20 13.22
C THR A 503 0.48 35.04 14.03
N ASP A 504 -0.20 34.62 15.09
CA ASP A 504 0.26 33.52 15.94
C ASP A 504 0.17 32.17 15.16
N LEU A 505 -0.90 31.95 14.41
CA LEU A 505 -1.06 30.78 13.54
C LEU A 505 0.04 30.70 12.48
N LEU A 506 0.41 31.83 11.86
CA LEU A 506 1.47 31.90 10.85
C LEU A 506 2.85 31.52 11.39
N ARG A 507 3.13 31.88 12.65
CA ARG A 507 4.42 31.63 13.33
C ARG A 507 4.45 30.28 14.04
N HIS A 508 3.28 29.72 14.37
CA HIS A 508 3.17 28.45 15.06
C HIS A 508 3.39 27.26 14.13
N LYS A 509 4.22 26.30 14.54
CA LYS A 509 4.56 25.11 13.73
C LYS A 509 3.32 24.39 13.18
N HIS A 510 2.32 24.15 14.00
CA HIS A 510 1.10 23.45 13.62
C HIS A 510 0.07 24.40 12.98
N GLY A 511 -0.09 25.60 13.53
CA GLY A 511 -0.99 26.61 12.96
C GLY A 511 -0.70 26.97 11.52
N SER A 512 0.59 27.02 11.15
CA SER A 512 1.01 27.27 9.76
C SER A 512 0.50 26.22 8.77
N LEU A 513 0.29 24.97 9.19
CA LEU A 513 -0.28 23.91 8.36
C LEU A 513 -1.75 24.23 7.99
N VAL A 514 -2.51 24.73 8.98
CA VAL A 514 -3.91 25.15 8.77
C VAL A 514 -3.98 26.33 7.80
N VAL A 515 -3.15 27.36 8.04
CA VAL A 515 -3.07 28.52 7.16
C VAL A 515 -2.69 28.11 5.74
N ARG A 516 -1.71 27.24 5.56
CA ARG A 516 -1.31 26.71 4.24
C ARG A 516 -2.47 26.02 3.52
N ARG A 517 -3.30 25.27 4.26
CA ARG A 517 -4.45 24.57 3.66
C ARG A 517 -5.55 25.52 3.23
N LEU A 518 -5.66 26.71 3.87
CA LEU A 518 -6.60 27.76 3.53
C LEU A 518 -6.11 28.73 2.44
N MET A 519 -4.81 28.66 2.05
CA MET A 519 -4.24 29.56 1.04
C MET A 519 -5.00 29.58 -0.31
N PRO A 520 -5.60 28.51 -0.81
CA PRO A 520 -6.42 28.57 -2.03
C PRO A 520 -7.54 29.60 -1.99
N LEU A 521 -8.04 29.97 -0.79
CA LEU A 521 -9.05 31.03 -0.64
C LEU A 521 -8.54 32.41 -1.08
N THR A 522 -7.22 32.66 -1.06
CA THR A 522 -6.61 33.92 -1.52
C THR A 522 -6.81 34.18 -3.03
N SER A 523 -7.10 33.14 -3.80
CA SER A 523 -7.44 33.27 -5.24
C SER A 523 -8.89 33.70 -5.47
N CYS A 524 -9.75 33.56 -4.45
CA CYS A 524 -11.15 33.93 -4.51
C CYS A 524 -11.32 35.40 -4.08
N LYS A 525 -11.66 36.28 -5.01
CA LYS A 525 -11.84 37.72 -4.73
C LYS A 525 -12.98 38.03 -3.76
N THR A 526 -13.93 37.12 -3.57
CA THR A 526 -15.08 37.27 -2.67
C THR A 526 -14.82 36.70 -1.27
N SER A 527 -13.73 35.96 -1.04
CA SER A 527 -13.39 35.39 0.24
C SER A 527 -12.84 36.46 1.20
N LYS A 528 -13.52 36.68 2.31
CA LYS A 528 -13.07 37.59 3.37
C LYS A 528 -11.80 37.08 4.04
N VAL A 529 -11.76 35.76 4.32
CA VAL A 529 -10.58 35.11 4.90
C VAL A 529 -9.42 35.12 3.91
N GLY A 530 -9.68 34.87 2.62
CA GLY A 530 -8.66 34.96 1.58
C GLY A 530 -8.03 36.35 1.50
N LEU A 531 -8.82 37.43 1.57
CA LEU A 531 -8.32 38.81 1.60
C LEU A 531 -7.53 39.12 2.88
N LEU A 532 -7.99 38.61 4.03
CA LEU A 532 -7.27 38.76 5.31
C LEU A 532 -5.90 38.04 5.25
N LEU A 533 -5.85 36.80 4.80
CA LEU A 533 -4.63 36.01 4.64
C LEU A 533 -3.64 36.70 3.67
N GLN A 534 -4.14 37.19 2.54
CA GLN A 534 -3.34 37.95 1.59
C GLN A 534 -2.71 39.19 2.24
N GLY A 535 -3.53 40.01 2.92
CA GLY A 535 -3.06 41.24 3.55
C GLY A 535 -1.96 40.99 4.58
N VAL A 536 -2.13 39.99 5.45
CA VAL A 536 -1.15 39.68 6.50
C VAL A 536 0.14 39.09 5.93
N VAL A 537 0.02 38.19 4.94
CA VAL A 537 1.21 37.60 4.28
C VAL A 537 2.00 38.70 3.53
N GLU A 538 1.34 39.62 2.84
CA GLU A 538 2.00 40.70 2.10
C GLU A 538 2.64 41.76 3.05
N GLN A 539 2.06 41.98 4.23
CA GLN A 539 2.61 42.92 5.25
C GLN A 539 3.82 42.34 5.96
N ASP A 540 3.79 41.06 6.35
CA ASP A 540 4.85 40.43 7.15
C ASP A 540 5.80 39.55 6.30
N LEU A 541 5.79 39.75 4.99
CA LEU A 541 6.52 38.92 4.03
C LEU A 541 7.99 38.79 4.36
N SER A 542 8.66 39.91 4.66
CA SER A 542 10.09 39.98 4.95
C SER A 542 10.50 39.17 6.19
N ASN A 543 9.62 39.02 7.17
CA ASN A 543 9.87 38.19 8.34
C ASN A 543 9.50 36.72 8.09
N LEU A 544 8.37 36.47 7.41
CA LEU A 544 7.86 35.12 7.18
C LEU A 544 8.83 34.28 6.34
N VAL A 545 9.46 34.84 5.31
CA VAL A 545 10.35 34.09 4.40
C VAL A 545 11.57 33.50 5.13
N TYR A 546 12.02 34.09 6.23
CA TYR A 546 13.19 33.63 6.99
C TYR A 546 12.86 32.65 8.12
N THR A 547 11.60 32.32 8.34
CA THR A 547 11.19 31.37 9.38
C THR A 547 10.83 29.99 8.79
N GLU A 548 11.04 28.92 9.57
CA GLU A 548 10.74 27.54 9.17
C GLU A 548 9.27 27.34 8.75
N ALA A 549 8.34 27.90 9.50
CA ALA A 549 6.90 27.80 9.21
C ALA A 549 6.47 28.79 8.12
N GLY A 550 6.96 30.02 8.18
CA GLY A 550 6.54 31.12 7.31
C GLY A 550 6.95 30.92 5.85
N ASN A 551 8.15 30.38 5.58
CA ASN A 551 8.56 30.13 4.19
C ASN A 551 7.60 29.18 3.47
N LEU A 552 7.08 28.16 4.16
CA LEU A 552 6.12 27.21 3.62
C LEU A 552 4.73 27.86 3.39
N VAL A 553 4.35 28.82 4.25
CA VAL A 553 3.12 29.61 4.06
C VAL A 553 3.26 30.51 2.85
N VAL A 554 4.39 31.22 2.70
CA VAL A 554 4.65 32.08 1.54
C VAL A 554 4.69 31.24 0.24
N THR A 555 5.32 30.09 0.26
CA THR A 555 5.32 29.17 -0.89
C THR A 555 3.89 28.73 -1.27
N ALA A 556 3.07 28.38 -0.28
CA ALA A 556 1.66 28.03 -0.53
C ALA A 556 0.84 29.21 -1.05
N TYR A 557 1.09 30.43 -0.55
CA TYR A 557 0.50 31.67 -1.05
C TYR A 557 0.85 31.90 -2.52
N LEU A 558 2.13 31.76 -2.89
CA LEU A 558 2.58 31.91 -4.28
C LEU A 558 1.90 30.89 -5.20
N THR A 559 1.87 29.61 -4.77
CA THR A 559 1.19 28.54 -5.52
C THR A 559 -0.29 28.84 -5.73
N ALA A 560 -0.98 29.32 -4.70
CA ALA A 560 -2.40 29.67 -4.77
C ALA A 560 -2.66 30.87 -5.69
N ARG A 561 -1.81 31.90 -5.66
CA ARG A 561 -1.92 33.09 -6.50
C ARG A 561 -1.43 32.88 -7.93
N GLY A 562 -0.70 31.79 -8.16
CA GLY A 562 -0.17 31.42 -9.46
C GLY A 562 0.82 32.44 -10.04
N GLN A 563 0.99 32.43 -11.35
CA GLN A 563 1.98 33.21 -12.08
C GLN A 563 1.91 34.72 -11.78
N SER A 564 0.73 35.30 -11.74
CA SER A 564 0.57 36.76 -11.52
C SER A 564 1.03 37.19 -10.12
N GLY A 565 0.73 36.41 -9.09
CA GLY A 565 1.18 36.70 -7.74
C GLY A 565 2.68 36.49 -7.55
N ALA A 566 3.22 35.45 -8.15
CA ALA A 566 4.66 35.17 -8.15
C ALA A 566 5.45 36.27 -8.85
N SER A 567 4.99 36.71 -10.03
CA SER A 567 5.65 37.79 -10.81
C SER A 567 5.63 39.12 -10.07
N LEU A 568 4.53 39.45 -9.39
CA LEU A 568 4.44 40.68 -8.57
C LEU A 568 5.43 40.66 -7.40
N LEU A 569 5.53 39.52 -6.70
CA LEU A 569 6.48 39.35 -5.60
C LEU A 569 7.93 39.39 -6.11
N ALA A 570 8.23 38.71 -7.21
CA ALA A 570 9.55 38.72 -7.80
C ALA A 570 10.01 40.14 -8.19
N GLN A 571 9.12 40.96 -8.77
CA GLN A 571 9.41 42.35 -9.09
C GLN A 571 9.68 43.22 -7.85
N LYS A 572 9.01 42.96 -6.73
CA LYS A 572 9.30 43.64 -5.46
C LYS A 572 10.71 43.27 -4.94
N LEU A 573 11.06 41.98 -5.00
CA LEU A 573 12.34 41.46 -4.51
C LEU A 573 13.54 41.86 -5.40
N THR A 574 13.35 42.02 -6.70
CA THR A 574 14.44 42.43 -7.61
C THR A 574 14.84 43.90 -7.44
N ARG A 575 14.03 44.71 -6.80
CA ARG A 575 14.33 46.13 -6.51
C ARG A 575 15.14 46.36 -5.22
N GLY A 576 15.49 45.31 -4.46
CA GLY A 576 16.21 45.39 -3.19
C GLY A 576 17.34 44.37 -3.08
N GLU A 577 18.22 44.56 -2.09
CA GLU A 577 19.33 43.64 -1.80
C GLU A 577 18.89 42.33 -1.13
N ASP A 578 17.60 42.18 -0.84
CA ASP A 578 17.06 41.04 -0.10
C ASP A 578 17.13 39.72 -0.86
N LEU A 579 17.06 39.75 -2.20
CA LEU A 579 17.05 38.53 -3.04
C LEU A 579 18.30 37.66 -2.82
N LEU A 580 19.48 38.26 -2.74
CA LEU A 580 20.74 37.54 -2.51
C LEU A 580 20.76 36.89 -1.11
N SER A 581 20.31 37.63 -0.10
CA SER A 581 20.20 37.16 1.28
C SER A 581 19.20 35.98 1.38
N MET A 582 18.07 36.05 0.67
CA MET A 582 17.10 34.97 0.58
C MET A 582 17.69 33.71 -0.06
N CYS A 583 18.47 33.83 -1.16
CA CYS A 583 19.14 32.69 -1.78
C CYS A 583 20.12 31.97 -0.85
N ARG A 584 20.68 32.62 0.12
CA ARG A 584 21.62 32.05 1.10
C ARG A 584 20.91 31.50 2.35
N SER A 585 19.71 31.94 2.65
CA SER A 585 18.95 31.50 3.81
C SER A 585 18.50 30.04 3.67
N PRO A 586 18.56 29.23 4.74
CA PRO A 586 18.05 27.84 4.69
C PRO A 586 16.52 27.76 4.46
N TYR A 587 15.79 28.83 4.78
CA TYR A 587 14.34 28.88 4.67
C TYR A 587 13.89 29.69 3.46
N ALA A 588 14.41 30.92 3.30
CA ALA A 588 13.97 31.81 2.22
C ALA A 588 14.39 31.34 0.83
N SER A 589 15.45 30.54 0.72
CA SER A 589 15.84 29.90 -0.55
C SER A 589 14.74 29.04 -1.17
N HIS A 590 13.89 28.38 -0.36
CA HIS A 590 12.75 27.62 -0.86
C HIS A 590 11.69 28.53 -1.52
N VAL A 591 11.50 29.74 -0.99
CA VAL A 591 10.59 30.72 -1.60
C VAL A 591 11.15 31.22 -2.94
N VAL A 592 12.46 31.52 -3.01
CA VAL A 592 13.11 31.89 -4.27
C VAL A 592 13.04 30.77 -5.30
N PHE A 593 13.25 29.52 -4.87
CA PHE A 593 13.10 28.35 -5.73
C PHE A 593 11.69 28.24 -6.30
N ALA A 594 10.65 28.38 -5.46
CA ALA A 594 9.25 28.37 -5.90
C ALA A 594 8.94 29.54 -6.86
N LEU A 595 9.54 30.71 -6.67
CA LEU A 595 9.41 31.82 -7.60
C LEU A 595 9.90 31.45 -9.00
N PHE A 596 11.08 30.82 -9.13
CA PHE A 596 11.62 30.36 -10.41
C PHE A 596 10.70 29.36 -11.13
N GLU A 597 9.91 28.60 -10.39
CA GLU A 597 8.95 27.63 -10.97
C GLU A 597 7.63 28.28 -11.43
N LEU A 598 7.23 29.40 -10.78
CA LEU A 598 5.89 29.96 -10.93
C LEU A 598 5.85 31.22 -11.81
N VAL A 599 6.97 31.99 -11.92
CA VAL A 599 6.98 33.27 -12.64
C VAL A 599 6.90 33.12 -14.16
N ASP A 600 6.45 34.18 -14.82
CA ASP A 600 6.49 34.26 -16.28
C ASP A 600 7.93 34.37 -16.84
N PRO A 601 8.18 34.07 -18.13
CA PRO A 601 9.52 34.08 -18.69
C PRO A 601 10.24 35.45 -18.62
N THR A 602 9.49 36.56 -18.63
CA THR A 602 10.08 37.91 -18.54
C THR A 602 10.57 38.17 -17.11
N THR A 603 9.76 37.87 -16.14
CA THR A 603 10.12 37.97 -14.71
C THR A 603 11.23 36.97 -14.34
N HIS A 604 11.23 35.78 -14.94
CA HIS A 604 12.31 34.81 -14.80
C HIS A 604 13.66 35.39 -15.27
N THR A 605 13.64 36.06 -16.40
CA THR A 605 14.84 36.76 -16.92
C THR A 605 15.31 37.87 -15.99
N LEU A 606 14.39 38.63 -15.38
CA LEU A 606 14.72 39.67 -14.40
C LEU A 606 15.39 39.06 -13.17
N LEU A 607 14.87 37.96 -12.61
CA LEU A 607 15.50 37.23 -11.49
C LEU A 607 16.90 36.74 -11.84
N CYS A 608 17.08 36.14 -13.02
CA CYS A 608 18.38 35.69 -13.52
C CYS A 608 19.36 36.84 -13.62
N ASN A 609 18.95 37.99 -14.17
CA ASN A 609 19.83 39.17 -14.32
C ASN A 609 20.22 39.76 -12.98
N ALA A 610 19.31 39.83 -12.02
CA ALA A 610 19.59 40.29 -10.66
C ALA A 610 20.62 39.39 -9.94
N LEU A 611 20.57 38.09 -10.12
CA LEU A 611 21.45 37.13 -9.46
C LEU A 611 22.73 36.81 -10.28
N LYS A 612 22.81 37.17 -11.56
CA LYS A 612 23.95 36.89 -12.46
C LYS A 612 25.32 37.32 -11.88
N PRO A 613 25.47 38.48 -11.25
CA PRO A 613 26.75 38.87 -10.61
C PRO A 613 27.19 37.95 -9.51
N HIS A 614 26.26 37.25 -8.85
CA HIS A 614 26.47 36.42 -7.67
C HIS A 614 26.47 34.90 -7.96
N VAL A 615 26.39 34.50 -9.23
CA VAL A 615 26.28 33.08 -9.63
C VAL A 615 27.36 32.20 -9.02
N LEU A 616 28.62 32.65 -9.07
CA LEU A 616 29.74 31.85 -8.52
C LEU A 616 29.67 31.70 -7.00
N SER A 617 29.39 32.79 -6.27
CA SER A 617 29.25 32.75 -4.83
C SER A 617 28.03 31.94 -4.37
N LEU A 618 26.98 31.89 -5.18
CA LEU A 618 25.81 31.05 -4.94
C LEU A 618 26.07 29.58 -5.29
N SER A 619 26.86 29.28 -6.32
CA SER A 619 27.21 27.92 -6.74
C SER A 619 27.93 27.13 -5.65
N THR A 620 28.76 27.78 -4.84
CA THR A 620 29.48 27.18 -3.71
C THR A 620 28.68 27.20 -2.41
N HIS A 621 27.58 27.98 -2.34
CA HIS A 621 26.76 28.08 -1.16
C HIS A 621 25.79 26.92 -1.03
N VAL A 622 25.64 26.36 0.18
CA VAL A 622 24.81 25.15 0.46
C VAL A 622 23.38 25.28 -0.07
N ASN A 623 22.74 26.43 0.08
CA ASN A 623 21.37 26.68 -0.35
C ASN A 623 21.34 27.35 -1.75
N GLY A 624 22.26 28.27 -2.01
CA GLY A 624 22.33 29.06 -3.25
C GLY A 624 22.50 28.20 -4.50
N ARG A 625 23.20 27.08 -4.42
CA ARG A 625 23.45 26.18 -5.55
C ARG A 625 22.17 25.66 -6.22
N PHE A 626 21.12 25.42 -5.46
CA PHE A 626 19.81 24.96 -5.99
C PHE A 626 19.13 26.07 -6.82
N ILE A 627 19.35 27.33 -6.45
CA ILE A 627 18.86 28.48 -7.23
C ILE A 627 19.64 28.61 -8.54
N VAL A 628 20.98 28.45 -8.49
CA VAL A 628 21.82 28.46 -9.71
C VAL A 628 21.44 27.31 -10.64
N GLU A 629 21.07 26.16 -10.11
CA GLU A 629 20.57 25.03 -10.91
C GLU A 629 19.32 25.43 -11.72
N LYS A 630 18.35 26.14 -11.11
CA LYS A 630 17.19 26.69 -11.81
C LYS A 630 17.58 27.78 -12.82
N MET A 631 18.53 28.62 -12.51
CA MET A 631 19.02 29.65 -13.46
C MET A 631 19.71 29.03 -14.67
N ILE A 632 20.44 27.92 -14.53
CA ILE A 632 21.07 27.15 -15.62
C ILE A 632 19.99 26.60 -16.58
N GLU A 633 18.84 26.19 -16.08
CA GLU A 633 17.76 25.70 -16.93
C GLU A 633 17.29 26.75 -17.93
N ALA A 634 17.22 28.01 -17.54
CA ALA A 634 16.61 29.05 -18.32
C ALA A 634 17.60 30.00 -19.05
N SER A 635 18.78 30.26 -18.45
CA SER A 635 19.71 31.28 -18.99
C SER A 635 20.97 30.67 -19.60
N ARG A 636 21.22 30.99 -20.91
CA ARG A 636 22.46 30.61 -21.59
C ARG A 636 23.67 31.29 -20.98
N ASP A 637 23.57 32.56 -20.63
CA ASP A 637 24.65 33.34 -20.03
C ASP A 637 25.13 32.76 -18.69
N VAL A 638 24.17 32.26 -17.88
CA VAL A 638 24.50 31.60 -16.63
C VAL A 638 25.22 30.27 -16.89
N ARG A 639 24.76 29.49 -17.87
CA ARG A 639 25.45 28.25 -18.30
C ARG A 639 26.90 28.55 -18.72
N GLU A 640 27.13 29.57 -19.52
CA GLU A 640 28.48 29.96 -19.95
C GLU A 640 29.35 30.43 -18.78
N SER A 641 28.78 31.19 -17.83
CA SER A 641 29.49 31.66 -16.64
C SER A 641 29.92 30.49 -15.74
N VAL A 642 29.03 29.56 -15.48
CA VAL A 642 29.31 28.34 -14.67
C VAL A 642 30.29 27.43 -15.40
N SER A 643 30.18 27.29 -16.73
CA SER A 643 31.07 26.46 -17.53
C SER A 643 32.52 26.96 -17.48
N ARG A 644 32.76 28.28 -17.52
CA ARG A 644 34.13 28.86 -17.39
C ARG A 644 34.78 28.50 -16.05
N GLN A 645 34.01 28.28 -15.03
CA GLN A 645 34.50 27.97 -13.67
C GLN A 645 34.33 26.48 -13.31
N PHE A 646 34.09 25.62 -14.30
CA PHE A 646 33.80 24.20 -14.11
C PHE A 646 34.81 23.50 -13.21
N LEU A 647 36.11 23.69 -13.46
CA LEU A 647 37.19 23.01 -12.71
C LEU A 647 37.22 23.45 -11.24
N SER A 648 37.13 24.74 -10.98
CA SER A 648 37.08 25.27 -9.62
C SER A 648 35.85 24.76 -8.87
N LEU A 649 34.69 24.77 -9.52
CA LEU A 649 33.48 24.26 -8.93
C LEU A 649 33.52 22.74 -8.70
N ALA A 650 34.15 21.96 -9.58
CA ALA A 650 34.28 20.51 -9.41
C ALA A 650 35.11 20.12 -8.18
N GLN A 651 35.97 20.99 -7.70
CA GLN A 651 36.75 20.81 -6.47
C GLN A 651 36.02 21.24 -5.20
N GLU A 652 34.90 21.95 -5.35
CA GLU A 652 34.08 22.40 -4.22
C GLU A 652 33.08 21.34 -3.77
N ARG A 653 32.79 21.33 -2.48
CA ARG A 653 31.88 20.33 -1.89
C ARG A 653 30.42 20.62 -2.26
N GLY A 654 29.76 19.60 -2.81
CA GLY A 654 28.30 19.64 -3.03
C GLY A 654 27.87 20.23 -4.38
N THR A 655 28.81 20.53 -5.28
CA THR A 655 28.52 21.08 -6.63
C THR A 655 28.23 20.04 -7.71
N GLN A 656 28.34 18.75 -7.37
CA GLN A 656 28.14 17.63 -8.32
C GLN A 656 26.80 17.69 -9.04
N HIS A 657 25.70 18.03 -8.33
CA HIS A 657 24.37 18.12 -8.93
C HIS A 657 24.26 19.31 -9.90
N LEU A 658 24.83 20.45 -9.50
CA LEU A 658 24.88 21.64 -10.35
C LEU A 658 25.63 21.37 -11.65
N LEU A 659 26.78 20.70 -11.61
CA LEU A 659 27.59 20.39 -12.79
C LEU A 659 26.94 19.33 -13.68
N CYS A 660 26.22 18.36 -13.09
CA CYS A 660 25.39 17.44 -13.86
C CYS A 660 24.24 18.17 -14.57
N ALA A 661 23.54 19.08 -13.89
CA ALA A 661 22.48 19.88 -14.47
C ALA A 661 23.01 20.78 -15.60
N LEU A 662 24.23 21.36 -15.43
CA LEU A 662 24.90 22.15 -16.45
C LEU A 662 25.11 21.34 -17.73
N LEU A 663 25.74 20.15 -17.63
CA LEU A 663 25.99 19.29 -18.80
C LEU A 663 24.68 18.81 -19.45
N ALA A 664 23.69 18.43 -18.64
CA ALA A 664 22.39 17.98 -19.17
C ALA A 664 21.70 19.04 -20.04
N ARG A 665 21.91 20.33 -19.71
CA ARG A 665 21.30 21.47 -20.42
C ARG A 665 22.18 22.10 -21.53
N MET A 666 23.40 21.61 -21.75
CA MET A 666 24.22 21.98 -22.86
C MET A 666 23.77 21.29 -24.16
N ASP A 667 23.95 21.96 -25.29
CA ASP A 667 23.84 21.35 -26.59
C ASP A 667 25.00 20.35 -26.84
N ALA A 668 24.87 19.50 -27.85
CA ALA A 668 25.86 18.47 -28.16
C ALA A 668 27.27 19.07 -28.38
N ARG A 669 27.35 20.23 -29.02
CA ARG A 669 28.62 20.93 -29.28
C ARG A 669 29.21 21.47 -27.95
N GLY A 670 28.38 22.03 -27.08
CA GLY A 670 28.80 22.52 -25.78
C GLY A 670 29.29 21.40 -24.87
N LYS A 671 28.59 20.26 -24.82
CA LYS A 671 29.01 19.05 -24.10
C LYS A 671 30.37 18.57 -24.60
N GLN A 672 30.53 18.43 -25.92
CA GLN A 672 31.77 17.99 -26.52
C GLN A 672 32.93 18.95 -26.21
N THR A 673 32.69 20.26 -26.31
CA THR A 673 33.68 21.28 -25.99
C THR A 673 34.10 21.25 -24.52
N CYS A 674 33.15 21.09 -23.61
CA CYS A 674 33.42 20.95 -22.17
C CYS A 674 34.22 19.68 -21.88
N LEU A 675 33.84 18.57 -22.51
CA LEU A 675 34.53 17.30 -22.38
C LEU A 675 35.99 17.41 -22.83
N GLU A 676 36.23 17.87 -24.10
CA GLU A 676 37.54 17.90 -24.69
C GLU A 676 38.49 18.98 -24.10
N LYS A 677 37.95 20.16 -23.81
CA LYS A 677 38.77 21.29 -23.35
C LYS A 677 38.86 21.44 -21.85
N THR A 678 37.91 20.85 -21.09
CA THR A 678 37.86 21.08 -19.63
C THR A 678 38.03 19.79 -18.84
N ILE A 679 37.25 18.76 -19.14
CA ILE A 679 37.23 17.52 -18.32
C ILE A 679 38.43 16.65 -18.64
N MET A 680 38.64 16.31 -19.92
CA MET A 680 39.68 15.34 -20.32
C MET A 680 41.11 15.80 -20.04
N PRO A 681 41.51 17.07 -20.31
CA PRO A 681 42.85 17.54 -19.97
C PRO A 681 43.14 17.55 -18.45
N ASN A 682 42.08 17.62 -17.63
CA ASN A 682 42.19 17.68 -16.19
C ASN A 682 41.70 16.41 -15.48
N LEU A 683 41.54 15.31 -16.23
CA LEU A 683 40.99 14.05 -15.73
C LEU A 683 41.70 13.55 -14.46
N THR A 684 43.03 13.51 -14.48
CA THR A 684 43.84 13.04 -13.34
C THR A 684 43.65 13.96 -12.13
N ALA A 685 43.70 15.27 -12.31
CA ALA A 685 43.52 16.25 -11.24
C ALA A 685 42.14 16.16 -10.60
N LEU A 686 41.09 15.98 -11.41
CA LEU A 686 39.72 15.78 -10.93
C LEU A 686 39.55 14.43 -10.23
N ALA A 687 40.07 13.35 -10.81
CA ALA A 687 39.93 12.00 -10.26
C ALA A 687 40.66 11.80 -8.94
N THR A 688 41.78 12.45 -8.74
CA THR A 688 42.56 12.38 -7.49
C THR A 688 42.08 13.33 -6.40
N HIS A 689 41.23 14.32 -6.73
CA HIS A 689 40.64 15.22 -5.77
C HIS A 689 39.37 14.63 -5.15
N GLN A 690 39.17 14.81 -3.81
CA GLN A 690 38.03 14.25 -3.08
C GLN A 690 36.66 14.60 -3.72
N CYS A 691 36.41 15.88 -3.93
CA CYS A 691 35.15 16.35 -4.53
C CYS A 691 35.12 16.10 -6.05
N GLY A 692 36.24 16.32 -6.74
CA GLY A 692 36.35 16.10 -8.18
C GLY A 692 36.05 14.67 -8.62
N SER A 693 36.53 13.67 -7.83
CA SER A 693 36.23 12.28 -8.11
C SER A 693 34.73 11.97 -7.98
N ILE A 694 34.04 12.55 -7.00
CA ILE A 694 32.60 12.40 -6.85
C ILE A 694 31.84 13.05 -8.02
N VAL A 695 32.28 14.23 -8.46
CA VAL A 695 31.75 14.90 -9.64
C VAL A 695 31.91 14.02 -10.88
N LEU A 696 33.11 13.51 -11.15
CA LEU A 696 33.38 12.62 -12.29
C LEU A 696 32.52 11.36 -12.26
N GLN A 697 32.41 10.71 -11.10
CA GLN A 697 31.57 9.53 -10.93
C GLN A 697 30.11 9.82 -11.28
N ARG A 698 29.57 10.94 -10.82
CA ARG A 698 28.21 11.36 -11.11
C ARG A 698 28.01 11.74 -12.59
N LEU A 699 28.99 12.43 -13.18
CA LEU A 699 28.95 12.78 -14.59
C LEU A 699 29.00 11.54 -15.48
N MET A 700 29.84 10.56 -15.18
CA MET A 700 29.89 9.28 -15.91
C MET A 700 28.58 8.47 -15.78
N GLN A 701 27.88 8.57 -14.64
CA GLN A 701 26.57 7.93 -14.44
C GLN A 701 25.44 8.64 -15.19
N ALA A 702 25.50 9.97 -15.28
CA ALA A 702 24.45 10.79 -15.87
C ALA A 702 24.59 10.95 -17.41
N GLU A 703 25.83 10.97 -17.93
CA GLU A 703 26.13 11.28 -19.34
C GLU A 703 27.01 10.18 -19.97
N PRO A 704 26.43 9.35 -20.84
CA PRO A 704 27.16 8.23 -21.50
C PRO A 704 28.37 8.69 -22.31
N THR A 705 28.34 9.91 -22.87
CA THR A 705 29.47 10.51 -23.63
C THR A 705 30.69 10.71 -22.74
N VAL A 706 30.49 11.18 -21.48
CA VAL A 706 31.58 11.34 -20.50
C VAL A 706 32.16 9.99 -20.13
N LEU A 707 31.30 8.99 -19.87
CA LEU A 707 31.72 7.63 -19.54
C LEU A 707 32.56 7.03 -20.68
N SER A 708 32.11 7.16 -21.94
CA SER A 708 32.80 6.63 -23.09
C SER A 708 34.20 7.29 -23.28
N ALA A 709 34.27 8.60 -23.12
CA ALA A 709 35.55 9.33 -23.26
C ALA A 709 36.52 9.01 -22.14
N VAL A 710 36.06 8.92 -20.88
CA VAL A 710 36.92 8.51 -19.74
C VAL A 710 37.41 7.07 -19.94
N ARG A 711 36.54 6.15 -20.37
CA ARG A 711 36.91 4.78 -20.68
C ARG A 711 37.96 4.68 -21.77
N GLN A 712 37.78 5.41 -22.86
CA GLN A 712 38.74 5.46 -23.97
C GLN A 712 40.11 5.98 -23.49
N CYS A 713 40.14 7.04 -22.70
CA CYS A 713 41.38 7.59 -22.14
C CYS A 713 42.10 6.59 -21.23
N LEU A 714 41.37 5.91 -20.36
CA LEU A 714 41.93 4.92 -19.43
C LEU A 714 42.39 3.65 -20.14
N SER A 715 41.78 3.29 -21.27
CA SER A 715 42.23 2.18 -22.11
C SER A 715 43.47 2.54 -22.93
N ALA A 716 43.56 3.74 -23.44
CA ALA A 716 44.68 4.21 -24.22
C ALA A 716 45.94 4.51 -23.38
N ASN A 717 45.76 4.86 -22.10
CA ASN A 717 46.87 5.24 -21.20
C ASN A 717 46.92 4.39 -19.94
N SER A 718 47.68 3.31 -19.98
CA SER A 718 47.82 2.38 -18.86
C SER A 718 48.51 3.01 -17.64
N LEU A 719 49.38 3.98 -17.81
CA LEU A 719 50.07 4.68 -16.70
C LEU A 719 49.01 5.48 -15.91
N VAL A 720 48.21 6.32 -16.58
CA VAL A 720 47.16 7.09 -15.93
C VAL A 720 46.15 6.17 -15.21
N ARG A 721 45.80 5.04 -15.84
CA ARG A 721 44.88 4.07 -15.23
C ARG A 721 45.47 3.49 -13.94
N ASN A 722 46.77 3.11 -13.94
CA ASN A 722 47.43 2.51 -12.77
C ASN A 722 47.59 3.54 -11.66
N ASP A 723 47.99 4.78 -11.96
CA ASP A 723 48.08 5.89 -11.00
C ASP A 723 46.74 6.17 -10.33
N LEU A 724 45.65 6.23 -11.10
CA LEU A 724 44.30 6.43 -10.58
C LEU A 724 43.82 5.22 -9.77
N ALA A 725 44.17 4.00 -10.15
CA ALA A 725 43.79 2.78 -9.41
C ALA A 725 44.46 2.72 -8.04
N GLN A 726 45.69 3.24 -7.91
CA GLN A 726 46.39 3.34 -6.62
C GLN A 726 45.95 4.49 -5.75
N ASN A 727 45.35 5.54 -6.36
CA ASN A 727 44.87 6.68 -5.61
C ASN A 727 43.56 6.37 -4.89
N PHE A 728 43.46 6.85 -3.62
CA PHE A 728 42.29 6.58 -2.76
C PHE A 728 40.96 7.01 -3.37
N PHE A 729 40.92 8.13 -4.08
CA PHE A 729 39.71 8.67 -4.76
C PHE A 729 39.60 8.20 -6.20
N GLY A 730 40.73 8.13 -6.91
CA GLY A 730 40.82 7.76 -8.33
C GLY A 730 40.33 6.35 -8.61
N LYS A 731 40.54 5.40 -7.69
CA LYS A 731 40.10 4.02 -7.83
C LYS A 731 38.59 3.86 -8.11
N PHE A 732 37.78 4.74 -7.55
CA PHE A 732 36.31 4.69 -7.79
C PHE A 732 35.95 5.14 -9.22
N VAL A 733 36.70 6.09 -9.78
CA VAL A 733 36.52 6.53 -11.17
C VAL A 733 36.87 5.38 -12.12
N VAL A 734 38.00 4.70 -11.88
CA VAL A 734 38.43 3.52 -12.66
C VAL A 734 37.40 2.39 -12.54
N GLN A 735 36.89 2.12 -11.33
CA GLN A 735 35.91 1.07 -11.09
C GLN A 735 34.61 1.30 -11.87
N ILE A 736 34.06 2.51 -11.86
CA ILE A 736 32.84 2.84 -12.62
C ILE A 736 33.10 2.72 -14.14
N ALA A 737 34.25 3.17 -14.62
CA ALA A 737 34.61 3.06 -16.03
C ALA A 737 34.72 1.60 -16.49
N GLN A 738 35.07 0.65 -15.61
CA GLN A 738 35.20 -0.78 -15.92
C GLN A 738 33.89 -1.56 -15.76
N LEU A 739 33.09 -1.28 -14.72
CA LEU A 739 31.85 -2.02 -14.42
C LEU A 739 30.70 -1.76 -15.38
N SER A 740 30.72 -0.66 -16.10
CA SER A 740 29.65 -0.30 -17.05
C SER A 740 29.93 -0.85 -18.46
N GLN A 741 30.38 -2.11 -18.59
CA GLN A 741 30.42 -2.73 -19.93
C GLN A 741 28.96 -3.00 -20.36
N PRO A 742 28.54 -2.60 -21.58
CA PRO A 742 27.30 -3.10 -22.15
C PRO A 742 27.47 -4.62 -22.38
N GLU A 743 26.52 -5.42 -21.88
CA GLU A 743 26.33 -6.81 -22.28
C GLU A 743 25.91 -6.89 -23.75
#